data_d556259baee7da2093d9e7d559944d29
#
_entry.id   d556259baee7da2093d9e7d559944d29
#
_cell.length_a   1.000
_cell.length_b   1.000
_cell.length_c   1.000
_cell.angle_alpha   90.00
_cell.angle_beta   90.00
_cell.angle_gamma   90.00
#
_symmetry.space_group_name_H-M   'P 1'
#
loop_
_entity.id
_entity.type
_entity.pdbx_description
1 polymer ?
#
loop_
_entity_poly.entity_id
_entity_poly.type
_entity_poly.pdbx_seq_one_letter_code
_entity_poly.pdbx_strand_id
1 'polypeptide(L)'
;MSEPIVAPYGTWRSPISAERVAQGGIRLSEPFVRGDTVTWRESRPAEGGRAVIVRADPWGPPIDVTPEGFYVRDKVHEYGGGHYAVHDGVVFFVNFSDQRLYRHDPGEAPAAITPEPQSPGADRYADMSVSPDGRFVTCVRERHEGEGLPVNELVVLPADGSAPPWIVAEGRDFYAGPRFDPRGTRLLWLEWDFPRMPWDGTELQVAPVDGEGRAGATRLVAGGPTESIFQPAWDPSGAIHFVSDRTGWWNLYREEPDGAQTNLTPLAAEFGVPMWEFRYATYAFLSDGRIACVWRRDGVHHLGMLDPGTSELIELDVPYTCFDPPYVDADGTRVAFVASSSTEPPQVVTLDFATRAVDVLRVSEDVGVDPAYLSVPEPIAFPTDGGTAYAYHYPPANPGFVGPGAERPPLIVRSHGGPTGETVPELDLKIQYFTTRGFAVVDVNYGGSTGYGRGFRERLYGQWGIVDVVDCINAARYLVERGDADPNRLVVTGGSAGGWTTLCALTFHDAFACGTSYYGVADLEPFATFTHKFEFRYTDVLVGPWPQAAELWNARSPARHADLLSCPILLLQGLEDEVVPPSQAEIMVRALEDKGIPHAYLAFGGEQHGFRKAETVVRCLQAELTFYGRILGFEPADALPPLEIANLPA
;
A
#
# COMPACT_ATOMS: atom_id res chain seq x y z
N MET A 1 11.39 21.36 -32.27
CA MET A 1 10.35 20.28 -32.27
C MET A 1 9.42 20.60 -33.44
N SER A 2 8.95 19.59 -34.21
CA SER A 2 7.90 19.78 -35.22
C SER A 2 6.60 20.18 -34.52
N GLU A 3 5.71 20.89 -35.22
CA GLU A 3 4.37 21.19 -34.70
C GLU A 3 3.63 19.86 -34.39
N PRO A 4 2.88 19.78 -33.26
CA PRO A 4 2.13 18.57 -32.90
C PRO A 4 1.04 18.29 -33.96
N ILE A 5 0.82 17.00 -34.20
CA ILE A 5 -0.21 16.52 -35.13
C ILE A 5 -1.58 16.60 -34.45
N VAL A 6 -2.55 17.25 -35.11
CA VAL A 6 -3.94 17.22 -34.63
C VAL A 6 -4.55 15.84 -34.95
N ALA A 7 -4.90 15.06 -33.92
CA ALA A 7 -5.49 13.74 -34.07
C ALA A 7 -6.52 13.46 -32.98
N PRO A 8 -7.58 12.66 -33.25
CA PRO A 8 -8.56 12.28 -32.23
C PRO A 8 -7.92 11.64 -31.01
N TYR A 9 -8.47 11.92 -29.83
CA TYR A 9 -8.04 11.30 -28.60
C TYR A 9 -8.23 9.77 -28.64
N GLY A 10 -7.30 9.01 -28.06
CA GLY A 10 -7.24 7.55 -28.10
C GLY A 10 -6.47 6.98 -29.30
N THR A 11 -6.15 7.80 -30.31
CA THR A 11 -5.47 7.36 -31.54
C THR A 11 -3.98 7.77 -31.61
N TRP A 12 -3.44 8.37 -30.55
CA TRP A 12 -2.07 8.88 -30.55
C TRP A 12 -1.05 7.74 -30.40
N ARG A 13 0.06 7.85 -31.14
CA ARG A 13 1.20 6.94 -30.95
C ARG A 13 1.95 7.30 -29.67
N SER A 14 2.26 6.28 -28.88
CA SER A 14 2.94 6.42 -27.60
C SER A 14 4.32 5.74 -27.62
N PRO A 15 5.35 6.33 -26.97
CA PRO A 15 6.61 5.65 -26.72
C PRO A 15 6.51 4.65 -25.54
N ILE A 16 5.44 4.72 -24.75
CA ILE A 16 5.21 3.84 -23.59
C ILE A 16 4.37 2.66 -24.05
N SER A 17 5.04 1.53 -24.36
CA SER A 17 4.36 0.27 -24.72
C SER A 17 3.91 -0.48 -23.48
N ALA A 18 2.99 -1.44 -23.64
CA ALA A 18 2.57 -2.32 -22.56
C ALA A 18 3.73 -3.17 -22.01
N GLU A 19 4.66 -3.59 -22.89
CA GLU A 19 5.87 -4.32 -22.52
C GLU A 19 6.78 -3.44 -21.66
N ARG A 20 6.88 -2.13 -21.94
CA ARG A 20 7.64 -1.19 -21.12
C ARG A 20 7.05 -1.09 -19.72
N VAL A 21 5.74 -0.93 -19.60
CA VAL A 21 5.05 -0.92 -18.30
C VAL A 21 5.27 -2.21 -17.53
N ALA A 22 5.21 -3.33 -18.23
CA ALA A 22 5.34 -4.67 -17.63
C ALA A 22 6.77 -5.08 -17.28
N GLN A 23 7.79 -4.43 -17.85
CA GLN A 23 9.19 -4.66 -17.44
C GLN A 23 9.39 -4.38 -15.95
N GLY A 24 8.52 -3.52 -15.38
CA GLY A 24 8.37 -3.26 -13.95
C GLY A 24 9.67 -2.97 -13.22
N GLY A 25 9.65 -1.97 -12.38
CA GLY A 25 10.75 -1.72 -11.45
C GLY A 25 10.87 -2.80 -10.38
N ILE A 26 12.03 -2.90 -9.79
CA ILE A 26 12.18 -3.59 -8.51
C ILE A 26 11.40 -2.82 -7.43
N ARG A 27 10.66 -3.52 -6.56
CA ARG A 27 10.05 -2.85 -5.40
C ARG A 27 11.10 -2.69 -4.32
N LEU A 28 11.33 -1.44 -3.91
CA LEU A 28 12.28 -1.05 -2.86
C LEU A 28 11.53 -0.85 -1.54
N SER A 29 12.06 -1.37 -0.44
CA SER A 29 11.43 -1.25 0.89
C SER A 29 12.41 -1.39 2.04
N GLU A 30 11.99 -0.97 3.22
CA GLU A 30 12.64 -1.19 4.51
C GLU A 30 14.15 -0.84 4.52
N PRO A 31 14.56 0.39 4.17
CA PRO A 31 15.96 0.78 4.31
C PRO A 31 16.36 0.88 5.78
N PHE A 32 17.59 0.41 6.09
CA PHE A 32 18.25 0.59 7.38
C PHE A 32 19.59 1.25 7.16
N VAL A 33 19.88 2.30 7.91
CA VAL A 33 21.20 2.95 7.93
C VAL A 33 21.94 2.61 9.23
N ARG A 34 23.20 2.17 9.13
CA ARG A 34 24.08 1.89 10.26
C ARG A 34 25.48 2.37 9.93
N GLY A 35 25.90 3.47 10.53
CA GLY A 35 27.11 4.17 10.14
C GLY A 35 27.08 4.56 8.67
N ASP A 36 28.08 4.10 7.92
CA ASP A 36 28.17 4.37 6.47
C ASP A 36 27.48 3.32 5.60
N THR A 37 26.95 2.27 6.19
CA THR A 37 26.30 1.17 5.48
C THR A 37 24.78 1.37 5.44
N VAL A 38 24.19 1.14 4.28
CA VAL A 38 22.73 1.10 4.10
C VAL A 38 22.33 -0.26 3.56
N THR A 39 21.33 -0.87 4.18
CA THR A 39 20.68 -2.09 3.69
C THR A 39 19.23 -1.79 3.33
N TRP A 40 18.70 -2.50 2.33
CA TRP A 40 17.29 -2.43 1.97
C TRP A 40 16.81 -3.75 1.37
N ARG A 41 15.50 -3.90 1.24
CA ARG A 41 14.90 -5.07 0.60
C ARG A 41 14.50 -4.73 -0.84
N GLU A 42 14.83 -5.60 -1.79
CA GLU A 42 14.40 -5.55 -3.19
C GLU A 42 13.48 -6.73 -3.50
N SER A 43 12.27 -6.50 -4.02
CA SER A 43 11.51 -7.55 -4.71
C SER A 43 11.78 -7.44 -6.21
N ARG A 44 12.19 -8.55 -6.83
CA ARG A 44 12.71 -8.61 -8.21
C ARG A 44 11.77 -9.39 -9.13
N PRO A 45 10.96 -8.73 -9.97
CA PRO A 45 10.07 -9.42 -10.90
C PRO A 45 10.80 -10.38 -11.85
N ALA A 46 12.01 -10.00 -12.31
CA ALA A 46 12.83 -10.83 -13.20
C ALA A 46 13.34 -12.15 -12.54
N GLU A 47 13.28 -12.25 -11.21
CA GLU A 47 13.63 -13.44 -10.43
C GLU A 47 12.37 -14.17 -9.89
N GLY A 48 11.25 -14.09 -10.61
CA GLY A 48 9.98 -14.68 -10.17
C GLY A 48 9.38 -14.01 -8.94
N GLY A 49 9.68 -12.73 -8.71
CA GLY A 49 9.22 -11.96 -7.55
C GLY A 49 10.03 -12.21 -6.27
N ARG A 50 11.18 -12.90 -6.36
CA ARG A 50 12.06 -13.14 -5.21
C ARG A 50 12.47 -11.82 -4.55
N ALA A 51 12.37 -11.75 -3.23
CA ALA A 51 12.85 -10.62 -2.46
C ALA A 51 14.17 -10.95 -1.76
N VAL A 52 15.10 -10.00 -1.81
CA VAL A 52 16.46 -10.11 -1.27
C VAL A 52 16.82 -8.89 -0.44
N ILE A 53 17.76 -9.05 0.49
CA ILE A 53 18.38 -7.93 1.19
C ILE A 53 19.62 -7.52 0.41
N VAL A 54 19.73 -6.23 0.13
CA VAL A 54 20.86 -5.62 -0.56
C VAL A 54 21.58 -4.69 0.41
N ARG A 55 22.89 -4.58 0.29
CA ARG A 55 23.73 -3.69 1.10
C ARG A 55 24.57 -2.80 0.19
N ALA A 56 24.59 -1.52 0.49
CA ALA A 56 25.54 -0.56 -0.05
C ALA A 56 26.55 -0.15 1.03
N ASP A 57 27.81 -0.31 0.71
CA ASP A 57 28.95 0.18 1.48
C ASP A 57 29.51 1.44 0.79
N PRO A 58 30.23 2.37 1.50
CA PRO A 58 30.63 3.68 0.95
C PRO A 58 31.48 3.61 -0.33
N TRP A 59 32.16 2.50 -0.57
CA TRP A 59 33.20 2.41 -1.58
C TRP A 59 32.97 1.33 -2.64
N GLY A 60 31.76 0.81 -2.74
CA GLY A 60 31.46 -0.28 -3.68
C GLY A 60 30.05 -0.21 -4.25
N PRO A 61 29.77 -0.99 -5.31
CA PRO A 61 28.40 -1.15 -5.78
C PRO A 61 27.58 -1.91 -4.73
N PRO A 62 26.24 -1.75 -4.73
CA PRO A 62 25.37 -2.56 -3.90
C PRO A 62 25.55 -4.06 -4.15
N ILE A 63 25.55 -4.86 -3.10
CA ILE A 63 25.71 -6.31 -3.14
C ILE A 63 24.53 -7.02 -2.47
N ASP A 64 24.15 -8.19 -2.99
CA ASP A 64 23.17 -9.05 -2.36
C ASP A 64 23.74 -9.64 -1.07
N VAL A 65 23.02 -9.46 0.03
CA VAL A 65 23.32 -10.10 1.32
C VAL A 65 22.65 -11.46 1.40
N THR A 66 21.42 -11.58 0.88
CA THR A 66 20.66 -12.83 0.91
C THR A 66 21.22 -13.82 -0.12
N PRO A 67 21.69 -15.02 0.29
CA PRO A 67 22.19 -16.02 -0.65
C PRO A 67 21.09 -16.58 -1.59
N GLU A 68 21.53 -17.22 -2.66
CA GLU A 68 20.62 -18.02 -3.51
C GLU A 68 19.87 -19.07 -2.68
N GLY A 69 18.60 -19.32 -3.05
CA GLY A 69 17.74 -20.26 -2.37
C GLY A 69 16.93 -19.66 -1.22
N PHE A 70 17.22 -18.44 -0.79
CA PHE A 70 16.40 -17.72 0.19
C PHE A 70 15.56 -16.64 -0.47
N TYR A 71 14.35 -16.44 0.11
CA TYR A 71 13.38 -15.44 -0.29
C TYR A 71 12.90 -14.68 0.96
N VAL A 72 13.32 -13.43 1.11
CA VAL A 72 13.03 -12.61 2.31
C VAL A 72 11.61 -12.07 2.28
N ARG A 73 10.68 -12.80 2.90
CA ARG A 73 9.27 -12.42 3.01
C ARG A 73 8.59 -13.23 4.10
N ASP A 74 7.76 -12.61 4.88
CA ASP A 74 6.82 -13.26 5.80
C ASP A 74 5.37 -13.17 5.30
N LYS A 75 4.46 -13.88 5.98
CA LYS A 75 3.03 -13.96 5.68
C LYS A 75 2.16 -13.72 6.92
N VAL A 76 2.68 -13.13 7.98
CA VAL A 76 1.87 -12.76 9.14
C VAL A 76 0.80 -11.77 8.69
N HIS A 77 -0.46 -11.95 9.11
CA HIS A 77 -1.61 -11.20 8.64
C HIS A 77 -1.87 -11.29 7.11
N GLU A 78 -1.24 -12.22 6.40
CA GLU A 78 -1.15 -12.38 4.93
C GLU A 78 -0.35 -11.28 4.20
N TYR A 79 -0.30 -10.05 4.71
CA TYR A 79 0.42 -8.92 4.12
C TYR A 79 1.90 -8.89 4.49
N GLY A 80 2.24 -9.30 5.72
CA GLY A 80 3.62 -9.31 6.21
C GLY A 80 4.14 -7.93 6.56
N GLY A 81 5.46 -7.75 6.42
CA GLY A 81 6.21 -6.53 6.74
C GLY A 81 7.16 -6.74 7.92
N GLY A 82 8.18 -5.87 8.04
CA GLY A 82 9.23 -6.08 9.01
C GLY A 82 9.98 -7.40 8.77
N HIS A 83 10.23 -7.68 7.49
CA HIS A 83 10.75 -8.96 7.01
C HIS A 83 12.16 -9.28 7.49
N TYR A 84 12.91 -8.25 7.91
CA TYR A 84 14.27 -8.39 8.40
C TYR A 84 14.65 -7.29 9.39
N ALA A 85 15.74 -7.52 10.12
CA ALA A 85 16.39 -6.55 10.98
C ALA A 85 17.91 -6.67 10.85
N VAL A 86 18.64 -5.58 11.17
CA VAL A 86 20.10 -5.53 11.16
C VAL A 86 20.60 -5.08 12.52
N HIS A 87 21.58 -5.82 13.07
CA HIS A 87 22.26 -5.48 14.31
C HIS A 87 23.74 -5.84 14.21
N ASP A 88 24.63 -4.87 14.36
CA ASP A 88 26.10 -5.02 14.30
C ASP A 88 26.59 -5.85 13.10
N GLY A 89 25.99 -5.61 11.91
CA GLY A 89 26.31 -6.31 10.66
C GLY A 89 25.70 -7.70 10.52
N VAL A 90 25.08 -8.25 11.56
CA VAL A 90 24.29 -9.48 11.51
C VAL A 90 22.91 -9.17 10.95
N VAL A 91 22.43 -9.97 10.01
CA VAL A 91 21.09 -9.84 9.43
C VAL A 91 20.19 -10.95 9.94
N PHE A 92 19.02 -10.56 10.45
CA PHE A 92 17.94 -11.47 10.82
C PHE A 92 16.83 -11.33 9.79
N PHE A 93 16.29 -12.43 9.27
CA PHE A 93 15.25 -12.37 8.25
C PHE A 93 14.32 -13.58 8.28
N VAL A 94 13.10 -13.40 7.77
CA VAL A 94 12.16 -14.51 7.56
C VAL A 94 12.26 -15.03 6.14
N ASN A 95 12.39 -16.34 6.00
CA ASN A 95 12.41 -17.00 4.71
C ASN A 95 11.01 -17.45 4.28
N PHE A 96 10.60 -17.10 3.07
CA PHE A 96 9.24 -17.31 2.56
C PHE A 96 8.80 -18.77 2.51
N SER A 97 9.70 -19.68 2.14
CA SER A 97 9.34 -21.08 1.88
C SER A 97 8.92 -21.86 3.14
N ASP A 98 9.47 -21.51 4.29
CA ASP A 98 9.24 -22.20 5.56
C ASP A 98 8.73 -21.28 6.69
N GLN A 99 8.70 -19.97 6.44
CA GLN A 99 8.28 -18.93 7.38
C GLN A 99 9.09 -18.88 8.68
N ARG A 100 10.29 -19.48 8.69
CA ARG A 100 11.21 -19.48 9.81
C ARG A 100 12.06 -18.23 9.84
N LEU A 101 12.48 -17.84 11.06
CA LEU A 101 13.44 -16.76 11.27
C LEU A 101 14.87 -17.30 11.18
N TYR A 102 15.70 -16.63 10.40
CA TYR A 102 17.10 -16.95 10.15
C TYR A 102 18.00 -15.84 10.68
N ARG A 103 19.19 -16.25 11.16
CA ARG A 103 20.34 -15.40 11.43
C ARG A 103 21.39 -15.59 10.36
N HIS A 104 21.95 -14.51 9.85
CA HIS A 104 23.02 -14.52 8.86
C HIS A 104 24.17 -13.62 9.32
N ASP A 105 25.20 -14.25 9.82
CA ASP A 105 26.46 -13.60 10.19
C ASP A 105 27.29 -13.31 8.94
N PRO A 106 28.07 -12.20 8.90
CA PRO A 106 28.91 -11.89 7.75
C PRO A 106 29.88 -13.03 7.38
N GLY A 107 29.78 -13.52 6.15
CA GLY A 107 30.63 -14.59 5.62
C GLY A 107 30.23 -16.03 6.01
N GLU A 108 29.14 -16.20 6.74
CA GLU A 108 28.59 -17.51 7.11
C GLU A 108 27.30 -17.81 6.30
N ALA A 109 26.87 -19.06 6.30
CA ALA A 109 25.56 -19.42 5.74
C ALA A 109 24.45 -19.06 6.74
N PRO A 110 23.26 -18.63 6.26
CA PRO A 110 22.12 -18.39 7.14
C PRO A 110 21.72 -19.63 7.94
N ALA A 111 21.53 -19.47 9.24
CA ALA A 111 21.09 -20.51 10.15
C ALA A 111 19.70 -20.18 10.72
N ALA A 112 18.77 -21.15 10.70
CA ALA A 112 17.47 -20.97 11.30
C ALA A 112 17.57 -20.91 12.83
N ILE A 113 16.99 -19.89 13.45
CA ILE A 113 16.99 -19.67 14.90
C ILE A 113 15.63 -19.98 15.55
N THR A 114 14.62 -20.36 14.76
CA THR A 114 13.33 -20.87 15.25
C THR A 114 13.22 -22.38 15.01
N PRO A 115 12.46 -23.11 15.83
CA PRO A 115 12.20 -24.53 15.62
C PRO A 115 11.62 -24.83 14.23
N GLU A 116 11.79 -26.04 13.74
CA GLU A 116 11.10 -26.52 12.56
C GLU A 116 9.62 -26.69 12.90
N PRO A 117 8.69 -26.06 12.15
CA PRO A 117 7.26 -26.18 12.42
C PRO A 117 6.73 -27.56 12.01
N GLN A 118 5.55 -27.95 12.53
CA GLN A 118 4.91 -29.24 12.22
C GLN A 118 4.58 -29.39 10.72
N SER A 119 4.28 -28.28 10.07
CA SER A 119 4.11 -28.17 8.62
C SER A 119 4.64 -26.81 8.13
N PRO A 120 5.03 -26.66 6.86
CA PRO A 120 5.49 -25.37 6.35
C PRO A 120 4.48 -24.26 6.58
N GLY A 121 4.90 -23.17 7.25
CA GLY A 121 4.04 -22.02 7.54
C GLY A 121 3.03 -22.21 8.68
N ALA A 122 3.11 -23.30 9.46
CA ALA A 122 2.29 -23.46 10.68
C ALA A 122 2.63 -22.41 11.73
N ASP A 123 3.91 -22.04 11.85
CA ASP A 123 4.36 -20.87 12.61
C ASP A 123 4.93 -19.85 11.64
N ARG A 124 4.46 -18.60 11.72
CA ARG A 124 4.94 -17.47 10.92
C ARG A 124 5.48 -16.40 11.86
N TYR A 125 6.54 -15.71 11.45
CA TYR A 125 7.20 -14.67 12.24
C TYR A 125 7.32 -13.38 11.42
N ALA A 126 7.16 -12.22 12.08
CA ALA A 126 7.24 -10.91 11.44
C ALA A 126 7.65 -9.82 12.43
N ASP A 127 7.94 -8.62 11.91
CA ASP A 127 8.15 -7.38 12.69
C ASP A 127 9.19 -7.51 13.80
N MET A 128 10.36 -8.03 13.44
CA MET A 128 11.41 -8.33 14.39
C MET A 128 12.19 -7.10 14.86
N SER A 129 12.67 -7.16 16.10
CA SER A 129 13.59 -6.20 16.72
C SER A 129 14.64 -6.93 17.56
N VAL A 130 15.89 -6.50 17.47
CA VAL A 130 17.00 -7.08 18.20
C VAL A 130 17.26 -6.26 19.47
N SER A 131 17.57 -6.92 20.60
CA SER A 131 17.97 -6.23 21.82
C SER A 131 19.29 -5.46 21.61
N PRO A 132 19.52 -4.34 22.33
CA PRO A 132 20.74 -3.53 22.14
C PRO A 132 22.05 -4.28 22.37
N ASP A 133 22.03 -5.33 23.18
CA ASP A 133 23.19 -6.20 23.45
C ASP A 133 23.32 -7.37 22.46
N GLY A 134 22.44 -7.44 21.46
CA GLY A 134 22.42 -8.48 20.42
C GLY A 134 22.02 -9.89 20.88
N ARG A 135 21.58 -10.05 22.15
CA ARG A 135 21.32 -11.38 22.74
C ARG A 135 19.95 -11.94 22.41
N PHE A 136 18.97 -11.08 22.21
CA PHE A 136 17.58 -11.46 22.00
C PHE A 136 16.98 -10.85 20.73
N VAL A 137 16.04 -11.58 20.13
CA VAL A 137 15.16 -11.08 19.09
C VAL A 137 13.74 -11.14 19.64
N THR A 138 12.96 -10.06 19.49
CA THR A 138 11.51 -10.07 19.69
C THR A 138 10.82 -9.97 18.34
N CYS A 139 9.64 -10.61 18.21
CA CYS A 139 8.85 -10.56 16.98
C CYS A 139 7.40 -10.97 17.24
N VAL A 140 6.53 -10.68 16.30
CA VAL A 140 5.18 -11.24 16.24
C VAL A 140 5.27 -12.68 15.73
N ARG A 141 4.58 -13.60 16.39
CA ARG A 141 4.36 -14.97 15.94
C ARG A 141 2.89 -15.20 15.65
N GLU A 142 2.58 -15.79 14.50
CA GLU A 142 1.24 -16.23 14.12
C GLU A 142 1.26 -17.74 13.97
N ARG A 143 0.43 -18.44 14.78
CA ARG A 143 0.34 -19.90 14.80
C ARG A 143 -0.95 -20.36 14.14
N HIS A 144 -0.82 -21.24 13.15
CA HIS A 144 -1.90 -21.88 12.44
C HIS A 144 -2.13 -23.28 13.01
N GLU A 145 -3.02 -23.40 14.01
CA GLU A 145 -3.34 -24.64 14.69
C GLU A 145 -4.79 -25.06 14.39
N GLY A 146 -4.98 -26.19 13.70
CA GLY A 146 -6.31 -26.74 13.43
C GLY A 146 -7.12 -25.94 12.37
N GLU A 147 -8.45 -25.96 12.51
CA GLU A 147 -9.40 -25.34 11.56
C GLU A 147 -9.84 -23.91 11.97
N GLY A 148 -9.31 -23.35 13.05
CA GLY A 148 -9.69 -22.02 13.56
C GLY A 148 -8.90 -20.88 12.95
N LEU A 149 -9.24 -19.65 13.37
CA LEU A 149 -8.41 -18.48 13.08
C LEU A 149 -7.04 -18.64 13.76
N PRO A 150 -5.95 -18.21 13.12
CA PRO A 150 -4.62 -18.30 13.69
C PRO A 150 -4.50 -17.49 14.99
N VAL A 151 -3.63 -17.94 15.90
CA VAL A 151 -3.32 -17.27 17.17
C VAL A 151 -2.12 -16.37 16.97
N ASN A 152 -2.26 -15.08 17.30
CA ASN A 152 -1.15 -14.14 17.30
C ASN A 152 -0.58 -13.98 18.72
N GLU A 153 0.72 -13.90 18.82
CA GLU A 153 1.48 -13.77 20.06
C GLU A 153 2.68 -12.86 19.85
N LEU A 154 3.13 -12.25 20.93
CA LEU A 154 4.42 -11.59 20.96
C LEU A 154 5.43 -12.53 21.64
N VAL A 155 6.55 -12.79 20.97
CA VAL A 155 7.58 -13.70 21.47
C VAL A 155 8.96 -13.04 21.53
N VAL A 156 9.81 -13.59 22.40
CA VAL A 156 11.25 -13.33 22.47
C VAL A 156 11.97 -14.66 22.32
N LEU A 157 13.14 -14.64 21.67
CA LEU A 157 14.01 -15.81 21.53
C LEU A 157 15.48 -15.37 21.59
N PRO A 158 16.42 -16.29 21.96
CA PRO A 158 17.84 -16.02 21.86
C PRO A 158 18.24 -15.78 20.38
N ALA A 159 19.03 -14.75 20.14
CA ALA A 159 19.49 -14.38 18.80
C ALA A 159 20.40 -15.44 18.15
N ASP A 160 20.94 -16.38 18.92
CA ASP A 160 21.75 -17.51 18.47
C ASP A 160 20.94 -18.81 18.26
N GLY A 161 19.62 -18.79 18.52
CA GLY A 161 18.76 -19.96 18.40
C GLY A 161 19.00 -21.05 19.46
N SER A 162 19.71 -20.76 20.55
CA SER A 162 20.06 -21.74 21.60
C SER A 162 18.85 -22.26 22.41
N ALA A 163 17.69 -21.59 22.32
CA ALA A 163 16.44 -22.03 22.92
C ALA A 163 15.25 -21.64 22.04
N PRO A 164 14.09 -22.35 22.18
CA PRO A 164 12.86 -21.98 21.48
C PRO A 164 12.31 -20.64 21.96
N PRO A 165 11.48 -19.97 21.13
CA PRO A 165 10.79 -18.74 21.53
C PRO A 165 9.92 -18.94 22.77
N TRP A 166 9.84 -17.92 23.64
CA TRP A 166 8.87 -17.85 24.73
C TRP A 166 7.94 -16.66 24.57
N ILE A 167 6.72 -16.82 25.07
CA ILE A 167 5.65 -15.83 24.94
C ILE A 167 5.91 -14.68 25.92
N VAL A 168 5.76 -13.46 25.43
CA VAL A 168 5.83 -12.20 26.19
C VAL A 168 4.44 -11.60 26.37
N ALA A 169 3.60 -11.68 25.34
CA ALA A 169 2.21 -11.26 25.38
C ALA A 169 1.35 -12.20 24.53
N GLU A 170 0.15 -12.52 25.05
CA GLU A 170 -0.86 -13.37 24.42
C GLU A 170 -2.27 -12.97 24.85
N GLY A 171 -3.29 -13.48 24.17
CA GLY A 171 -4.70 -13.30 24.52
C GLY A 171 -5.40 -12.14 23.83
N ARG A 172 -4.70 -11.35 23.01
CA ARG A 172 -5.30 -10.40 22.07
C ARG A 172 -5.37 -11.02 20.68
N ASP A 173 -6.20 -10.43 19.83
CA ASP A 173 -6.29 -10.90 18.44
C ASP A 173 -5.04 -10.57 17.64
N PHE A 174 -4.39 -9.40 17.88
CA PHE A 174 -3.27 -8.90 17.09
C PHE A 174 -2.22 -8.19 17.92
N TYR A 175 -0.97 -8.25 17.44
CA TYR A 175 0.21 -7.57 17.98
C TYR A 175 1.05 -6.97 16.87
N ALA A 176 1.75 -5.86 17.16
CA ALA A 176 2.68 -5.21 16.23
C ALA A 176 3.73 -4.35 16.97
N GLY A 177 4.79 -3.97 16.27
CA GLY A 177 5.74 -2.97 16.70
C GLY A 177 6.54 -3.29 17.96
N PRO A 178 6.96 -4.55 18.25
CA PRO A 178 7.75 -4.82 19.44
C PRO A 178 9.14 -4.18 19.35
N ARG A 179 9.51 -3.35 20.34
CA ARG A 179 10.81 -2.64 20.35
C ARG A 179 11.40 -2.60 21.76
N PHE A 180 12.63 -3.06 21.89
CA PHE A 180 13.42 -2.87 23.11
C PHE A 180 13.81 -1.41 23.29
N ASP A 181 13.86 -0.94 24.54
CA ASP A 181 14.43 0.37 24.83
C ASP A 181 15.97 0.36 24.62
N PRO A 182 16.62 1.54 24.53
CA PRO A 182 18.07 1.61 24.28
C PRO A 182 18.94 0.91 25.32
N ARG A 183 18.41 0.56 26.48
CA ARG A 183 19.09 -0.18 27.56
C ARG A 183 18.79 -1.67 27.56
N GLY A 184 17.82 -2.14 26.74
CA GLY A 184 17.37 -3.52 26.74
C GLY A 184 16.60 -3.93 28.01
N THR A 185 16.07 -2.98 28.76
CA THR A 185 15.39 -3.19 30.05
C THR A 185 13.88 -3.06 30.01
N ARG A 186 13.36 -2.58 28.90
CA ARG A 186 11.91 -2.43 28.64
C ARG A 186 11.61 -2.85 27.22
N LEU A 187 10.38 -3.33 27.00
CA LEU A 187 9.82 -3.66 25.70
C LEU A 187 8.49 -2.93 25.56
N LEU A 188 8.26 -2.29 24.43
CA LEU A 188 6.96 -1.74 24.05
C LEU A 188 6.39 -2.52 22.86
N TRP A 189 5.06 -2.46 22.69
CA TRP A 189 4.35 -3.04 21.54
C TRP A 189 2.95 -2.47 21.39
N LEU A 190 2.33 -2.68 20.22
CA LEU A 190 0.92 -2.44 19.95
C LEU A 190 0.12 -3.73 20.04
N GLU A 191 -1.13 -3.62 20.52
CA GLU A 191 -2.10 -4.71 20.53
C GLU A 191 -3.52 -4.19 20.26
N TRP A 192 -4.37 -5.02 19.66
CA TRP A 192 -5.78 -4.71 19.42
C TRP A 192 -6.61 -5.97 19.22
N ASP A 193 -7.95 -5.81 19.24
CA ASP A 193 -8.91 -6.89 19.07
C ASP A 193 -9.97 -6.55 18.04
N PHE A 194 -10.59 -7.57 17.47
CA PHE A 194 -11.77 -7.43 16.63
C PHE A 194 -12.87 -6.56 17.27
N PRO A 195 -13.71 -5.90 16.47
CA PRO A 195 -13.71 -5.82 15.00
C PRO A 195 -12.78 -4.73 14.45
N ARG A 196 -11.96 -4.10 15.30
CA ARG A 196 -11.10 -2.97 14.96
C ARG A 196 -9.96 -3.39 14.04
N MET A 197 -9.69 -2.54 13.06
CA MET A 197 -8.44 -2.53 12.33
C MET A 197 -7.42 -1.65 13.08
N PRO A 198 -6.11 -1.76 12.81
CA PRO A 198 -5.12 -0.98 13.57
C PRO A 198 -5.25 0.53 13.39
N TRP A 199 -5.90 0.99 12.35
CA TRP A 199 -6.22 2.41 12.13
C TRP A 199 -7.51 2.87 12.83
N ASP A 200 -8.31 1.97 13.39
CA ASP A 200 -9.50 2.32 14.17
C ASP A 200 -9.15 2.56 15.63
N GLY A 201 -8.38 1.65 16.20
CA GLY A 201 -7.96 1.74 17.59
C GLY A 201 -6.99 0.63 17.98
N THR A 202 -5.91 1.04 18.62
CA THR A 202 -4.84 0.18 19.14
C THR A 202 -4.43 0.62 20.53
N GLU A 203 -3.81 -0.26 21.29
CA GLU A 203 -3.29 0.01 22.62
C GLU A 203 -1.76 -0.13 22.61
N LEU A 204 -1.04 0.90 23.06
CA LEU A 204 0.40 0.89 23.24
C LEU A 204 0.74 0.40 24.65
N GLN A 205 1.38 -0.74 24.74
CA GLN A 205 1.82 -1.35 25.98
C GLN A 205 3.33 -1.19 26.18
N VAL A 206 3.75 -1.20 27.44
CA VAL A 206 5.16 -1.28 27.86
C VAL A 206 5.31 -2.21 29.05
N ALA A 207 6.38 -3.02 29.07
CA ALA A 207 6.74 -3.87 30.18
C ALA A 207 8.25 -3.76 30.48
N PRO A 208 8.68 -3.89 31.76
CA PRO A 208 10.07 -4.13 32.09
C PRO A 208 10.50 -5.51 31.56
N VAL A 209 11.77 -5.62 31.16
CA VAL A 209 12.38 -6.87 30.71
C VAL A 209 13.60 -7.16 31.56
N ASP A 210 13.71 -8.40 32.04
CA ASP A 210 14.86 -8.84 32.85
C ASP A 210 16.06 -9.24 31.96
N GLY A 211 17.19 -9.57 32.61
CA GLY A 211 18.41 -9.97 31.92
C GLY A 211 18.31 -11.30 31.17
N GLU A 212 17.18 -12.02 31.27
CA GLU A 212 16.88 -13.25 30.52
C GLU A 212 15.85 -13.02 29.41
N GLY A 213 15.48 -11.74 29.15
CA GLY A 213 14.52 -11.38 28.11
C GLY A 213 13.06 -11.65 28.48
N ARG A 214 12.74 -11.84 29.76
CA ARG A 214 11.36 -12.09 30.21
C ARG A 214 10.67 -10.80 30.60
N ALA A 215 9.45 -10.60 30.11
CA ALA A 215 8.66 -9.43 30.43
C ALA A 215 7.99 -9.54 31.80
N GLY A 216 7.96 -8.42 32.52
CA GLY A 216 7.19 -8.23 33.75
C GLY A 216 5.77 -7.73 33.51
N ALA A 217 5.19 -7.06 34.53
CA ALA A 217 3.83 -6.53 34.41
C ALA A 217 3.75 -5.40 33.37
N THR A 218 2.72 -5.43 32.54
CA THR A 218 2.46 -4.45 31.48
C THR A 218 1.82 -3.18 32.04
N ARG A 219 2.06 -2.06 31.34
CA ARG A 219 1.41 -0.77 31.56
C ARG A 219 0.93 -0.21 30.22
N LEU A 220 -0.34 0.20 30.17
CA LEU A 220 -0.87 0.95 29.05
C LEU A 220 -0.23 2.34 29.03
N VAL A 221 0.31 2.73 27.86
CA VAL A 221 0.90 4.05 27.62
C VAL A 221 -0.11 4.98 26.97
N ALA A 222 -0.72 4.53 25.87
CA ALA A 222 -1.65 5.33 25.06
C ALA A 222 -2.57 4.41 24.26
N GLY A 223 -3.59 5.00 23.63
CA GLY A 223 -4.48 4.28 22.74
C GLY A 223 -5.74 3.79 23.41
N GLY A 224 -6.54 3.09 22.64
CA GLY A 224 -7.83 2.55 23.05
C GLY A 224 -8.73 2.24 21.85
N PRO A 225 -10.01 1.93 22.09
CA PRO A 225 -10.92 1.48 21.03
C PRO A 225 -11.23 2.52 19.96
N THR A 226 -10.98 3.80 20.22
CA THR A 226 -11.27 4.93 19.30
C THR A 226 -10.05 5.81 19.06
N GLU A 227 -8.87 5.30 19.35
CA GLU A 227 -7.59 5.98 19.15
C GLU A 227 -6.60 5.03 18.50
N SER A 228 -6.14 5.37 17.30
CA SER A 228 -5.12 4.63 16.58
C SER A 228 -3.73 5.12 16.97
N ILE A 229 -2.90 4.20 17.45
CA ILE A 229 -1.48 4.43 17.68
C ILE A 229 -0.69 3.80 16.54
N PHE A 230 0.27 4.56 16.00
CA PHE A 230 1.11 4.10 14.91
C PHE A 230 2.59 4.33 15.27
N GLN A 231 3.47 3.43 14.82
CA GLN A 231 4.92 3.50 14.96
C GLN A 231 5.42 3.93 16.37
N PRO A 232 5.13 3.17 17.44
CA PRO A 232 5.74 3.46 18.72
C PRO A 232 7.25 3.20 18.67
N ALA A 233 8.04 4.11 19.27
CA ALA A 233 9.49 4.04 19.27
C ALA A 233 10.09 4.65 20.53
N TRP A 234 11.32 4.26 20.83
CA TRP A 234 12.14 4.86 21.87
C TRP A 234 13.09 5.89 21.28
N ASP A 235 13.17 7.06 21.87
CA ASP A 235 14.27 7.96 21.56
C ASP A 235 15.60 7.47 22.20
N PRO A 236 16.76 8.04 21.84
CA PRO A 236 18.05 7.64 22.43
C PRO A 236 18.12 7.82 23.96
N SER A 237 17.30 8.64 24.57
CA SER A 237 17.21 8.82 26.04
C SER A 237 16.37 7.75 26.72
N GLY A 238 15.54 7.04 25.97
CA GLY A 238 14.58 6.05 26.43
C GLY A 238 13.19 6.64 26.75
N ALA A 239 12.84 7.81 26.20
CA ALA A 239 11.47 8.30 26.21
C ALA A 239 10.65 7.65 25.07
N ILE A 240 9.37 7.43 25.34
CA ILE A 240 8.45 6.83 24.37
C ILE A 240 7.90 7.93 23.47
N HIS A 241 7.99 7.70 22.16
CA HIS A 241 7.32 8.50 21.14
C HIS A 241 6.36 7.60 20.34
N PHE A 242 5.28 8.16 19.85
CA PHE A 242 4.28 7.45 19.05
C PHE A 242 3.45 8.44 18.24
N VAL A 243 2.85 7.97 17.17
CA VAL A 243 1.86 8.74 16.42
C VAL A 243 0.47 8.36 16.94
N SER A 244 -0.42 9.34 17.11
CA SER A 244 -1.80 9.15 17.55
C SER A 244 -2.76 10.04 16.79
N ASP A 245 -3.95 9.53 16.47
CA ASP A 245 -5.01 10.25 15.76
C ASP A 245 -6.09 10.83 16.69
N ARG A 246 -5.83 10.93 18.01
CA ARG A 246 -6.78 11.42 19.04
C ARG A 246 -7.30 12.85 18.78
N THR A 247 -6.56 13.66 18.00
CA THR A 247 -6.97 15.02 17.61
C THR A 247 -7.66 15.08 16.24
N GLY A 248 -7.98 13.92 15.66
CA GLY A 248 -8.56 13.79 14.32
C GLY A 248 -7.51 13.70 13.19
N TRP A 249 -6.22 13.79 13.52
CA TRP A 249 -5.09 13.69 12.62
C TRP A 249 -4.00 12.86 13.30
N TRP A 250 -3.30 12.02 12.58
CA TRP A 250 -2.14 11.28 13.08
C TRP A 250 -0.98 12.24 13.34
N ASN A 251 -0.86 12.73 14.58
CA ASN A 251 0.22 13.58 15.03
C ASN A 251 1.23 12.82 15.88
N LEU A 252 2.47 13.30 15.95
CA LEU A 252 3.54 12.73 16.75
C LEU A 252 3.45 13.22 18.21
N TYR A 253 3.51 12.28 19.15
CA TYR A 253 3.45 12.50 20.59
C TYR A 253 4.69 11.96 21.28
N ARG A 254 5.00 12.54 22.45
CA ARG A 254 6.00 12.04 23.39
C ARG A 254 5.36 11.81 24.76
N GLU A 255 5.71 10.69 25.42
CA GLU A 255 5.39 10.46 26.83
C GLU A 255 6.43 11.19 27.70
N GLU A 256 5.95 12.06 28.59
CA GLU A 256 6.78 12.79 29.54
C GLU A 256 7.08 11.91 30.78
N PRO A 257 8.11 12.26 31.60
CA PRO A 257 8.49 11.46 32.77
C PRO A 257 7.39 11.31 33.83
N ASP A 258 6.41 12.20 33.86
CA ASP A 258 5.25 12.14 34.77
C ASP A 258 4.06 11.35 34.16
N GLY A 259 4.22 10.80 32.95
CA GLY A 259 3.19 10.09 32.21
C GLY A 259 2.26 10.98 31.37
N ALA A 260 2.44 12.31 31.40
CA ALA A 260 1.72 13.20 30.48
C ALA A 260 2.16 12.95 29.03
N GLN A 261 1.33 13.33 28.08
CA GLN A 261 1.62 13.12 26.66
C GLN A 261 1.57 14.44 25.92
N THR A 262 2.70 14.84 25.34
CA THR A 262 2.86 16.11 24.61
C THR A 262 2.70 15.88 23.12
N ASN A 263 1.76 16.58 22.46
CA ASN A 263 1.66 16.62 21.01
C ASN A 263 2.80 17.48 20.44
N LEU A 264 3.71 16.88 19.71
CA LEU A 264 4.86 17.55 19.11
C LEU A 264 4.54 18.19 17.76
N THR A 265 3.47 17.73 17.09
CA THR A 265 3.05 18.21 15.76
C THR A 265 1.55 18.51 15.72
N PRO A 266 1.06 19.55 16.44
CA PRO A 266 -0.38 19.87 16.50
C PRO A 266 -0.87 20.50 15.20
N LEU A 267 -0.88 19.71 14.12
CA LEU A 267 -1.18 20.13 12.75
C LEU A 267 -2.35 19.32 12.18
N ALA A 268 -3.11 19.93 11.26
CA ALA A 268 -4.02 19.22 10.36
C ALA A 268 -3.19 18.54 9.25
N ALA A 269 -2.46 17.49 9.64
CA ALA A 269 -1.54 16.74 8.78
C ALA A 269 -1.34 15.32 9.33
N GLU A 270 -1.03 14.38 8.46
CA GLU A 270 -0.87 12.96 8.79
C GLU A 270 0.62 12.59 8.91
N PHE A 271 1.05 12.26 10.11
CA PHE A 271 2.35 11.66 10.42
C PHE A 271 2.25 10.14 10.56
N GLY A 272 1.15 9.54 10.15
CA GLY A 272 0.90 8.10 10.16
C GLY A 272 0.22 7.62 8.88
N VAL A 273 0.17 6.30 8.73
CA VAL A 273 -0.50 5.61 7.63
C VAL A 273 -1.28 4.41 8.18
N PRO A 274 -2.27 3.87 7.44
CA PRO A 274 -2.93 2.63 7.83
C PRO A 274 -1.92 1.48 7.80
N MET A 275 -1.78 0.79 8.92
CA MET A 275 -0.80 -0.29 9.09
C MET A 275 -1.31 -1.60 8.48
N TRP A 276 -1.32 -1.67 7.15
CA TRP A 276 -1.58 -2.90 6.40
C TRP A 276 -0.42 -3.90 6.50
N GLU A 277 0.79 -3.38 6.43
CA GLU A 277 2.03 -4.13 6.60
C GLU A 277 2.75 -3.62 7.85
N PHE A 278 3.56 -4.47 8.45
CA PHE A 278 4.42 -4.04 9.55
C PHE A 278 5.56 -3.15 9.06
N ARG A 279 6.20 -2.45 9.99
CA ARG A 279 7.45 -1.69 9.77
C ARG A 279 7.32 -0.40 8.96
N TYR A 280 6.15 0.07 8.60
CA TYR A 280 6.01 1.43 8.09
C TYR A 280 6.56 2.42 9.12
N ALA A 281 7.34 3.39 8.65
CA ALA A 281 7.99 4.36 9.50
C ALA A 281 7.98 5.74 8.87
N THR A 282 7.36 6.69 9.56
CA THR A 282 7.25 8.09 9.13
C THR A 282 8.24 8.99 9.85
N TYR A 283 8.93 8.50 10.87
CA TYR A 283 9.92 9.27 11.60
C TYR A 283 11.07 8.42 12.14
N ALA A 284 12.23 9.07 12.36
CA ALA A 284 13.40 8.46 12.99
C ALA A 284 14.20 9.51 13.77
N PHE A 285 14.92 9.08 14.82
CA PHE A 285 15.69 9.97 15.69
C PHE A 285 17.10 10.19 15.18
N LEU A 286 17.54 11.46 15.16
CA LEU A 286 18.91 11.87 14.91
C LEU A 286 19.73 11.84 16.21
N SER A 287 21.06 11.75 16.09
CA SER A 287 21.95 11.69 17.26
C SER A 287 21.94 12.94 18.13
N ASP A 288 21.50 14.09 17.62
CA ASP A 288 21.36 15.35 18.35
C ASP A 288 19.99 15.51 19.03
N GLY A 289 19.13 14.48 18.98
CA GLY A 289 17.82 14.45 19.59
C GLY A 289 16.69 15.02 18.73
N ARG A 290 16.99 15.57 17.55
CA ARG A 290 15.97 15.97 16.58
C ARG A 290 15.38 14.74 15.87
N ILE A 291 14.26 14.95 15.20
CA ILE A 291 13.48 13.88 14.55
C ILE A 291 13.40 14.22 13.06
N ALA A 292 13.90 13.32 12.21
CA ALA A 292 13.59 13.33 10.78
C ALA A 292 12.19 12.75 10.60
N CYS A 293 11.30 13.41 9.86
CA CYS A 293 9.94 12.92 9.67
C CYS A 293 9.40 13.24 8.28
N VAL A 294 8.52 12.36 7.80
CA VAL A 294 7.66 12.57 6.63
C VAL A 294 6.23 12.73 7.09
N TRP A 295 5.49 13.60 6.43
CA TRP A 295 4.05 13.79 6.69
C TRP A 295 3.32 14.15 5.41
N ARG A 296 1.98 14.09 5.47
CA ARG A 296 1.08 14.43 4.37
C ARG A 296 0.16 15.55 4.77
N ARG A 297 -0.05 16.48 3.86
CA ARG A 297 -1.03 17.56 4.00
C ARG A 297 -1.57 17.94 2.62
N ASP A 298 -2.89 18.00 2.50
CA ASP A 298 -3.58 18.40 1.27
C ASP A 298 -3.16 17.55 0.04
N GLY A 299 -2.92 16.25 0.24
CA GLY A 299 -2.47 15.33 -0.82
C GLY A 299 -0.99 15.49 -1.22
N VAL A 300 -0.18 16.27 -0.50
CA VAL A 300 1.25 16.45 -0.76
C VAL A 300 2.06 15.83 0.39
N HIS A 301 3.12 15.10 0.03
CA HIS A 301 4.05 14.55 1.00
C HIS A 301 5.22 15.50 1.22
N HIS A 302 5.66 15.58 2.46
CA HIS A 302 6.73 16.46 2.92
C HIS A 302 7.78 15.67 3.69
N LEU A 303 9.03 16.11 3.63
CA LEU A 303 10.13 15.63 4.47
C LEU A 303 10.63 16.79 5.30
N GLY A 304 10.92 16.59 6.57
CA GLY A 304 11.43 17.65 7.42
C GLY A 304 12.11 17.17 8.69
N MET A 305 12.42 18.14 9.52
CA MET A 305 13.10 17.98 10.78
C MET A 305 12.29 18.64 11.89
N LEU A 306 11.95 17.88 12.89
CA LEU A 306 11.24 18.32 14.09
C LEU A 306 12.22 18.43 15.26
N ASP A 307 12.22 19.58 15.94
CA ASP A 307 12.85 19.73 17.25
C ASP A 307 11.83 19.38 18.36
N PRO A 308 12.00 18.25 19.07
CA PRO A 308 11.03 17.83 20.09
C PRO A 308 11.06 18.70 21.35
N GLY A 309 12.08 19.57 21.54
CA GLY A 309 12.16 20.49 22.64
C GLY A 309 11.35 21.78 22.45
N THR A 310 11.22 22.22 21.20
CA THR A 310 10.49 23.45 20.81
C THR A 310 9.21 23.18 20.02
N SER A 311 9.03 21.96 19.52
CA SER A 311 8.00 21.59 18.54
C SER A 311 8.11 22.35 17.20
N GLU A 312 9.29 22.88 16.89
CA GLU A 312 9.55 23.52 15.60
C GLU A 312 9.75 22.46 14.53
N LEU A 313 8.91 22.52 13.47
CA LEU A 313 8.98 21.65 12.29
C LEU A 313 9.53 22.46 11.12
N ILE A 314 10.69 22.06 10.62
CA ILE A 314 11.36 22.68 9.46
C ILE A 314 11.23 21.73 8.27
N GLU A 315 10.48 22.14 7.26
CA GLU A 315 10.36 21.42 5.99
C GLU A 315 11.67 21.54 5.19
N LEU A 316 12.03 20.45 4.50
CA LEU A 316 13.21 20.39 3.66
C LEU A 316 12.81 20.43 2.19
N ASP A 317 13.49 21.28 1.45
CA ASP A 317 13.35 21.31 -0.02
C ASP A 317 14.15 20.13 -0.63
N VAL A 318 13.41 19.12 -1.06
CA VAL A 318 13.93 17.91 -1.71
C VAL A 318 13.14 17.64 -3.00
N PRO A 319 13.73 17.00 -4.03
CA PRO A 319 13.05 16.78 -5.31
C PRO A 319 11.99 15.67 -5.26
N TYR A 320 11.67 15.16 -4.09
CA TYR A 320 10.72 14.05 -3.88
C TYR A 320 9.39 14.59 -3.38
N THR A 321 8.31 14.11 -3.97
CA THR A 321 6.92 14.48 -3.64
C THR A 321 6.06 13.30 -3.19
N CYS A 322 6.66 12.10 -3.09
CA CYS A 322 5.99 10.90 -2.64
C CYS A 322 6.93 10.06 -1.77
N PHE A 323 6.44 9.65 -0.59
CA PHE A 323 7.09 8.80 0.39
C PHE A 323 6.10 7.70 0.80
N ASP A 324 5.64 6.89 -0.17
CA ASP A 324 4.64 5.85 0.05
C ASP A 324 5.08 4.50 -0.56
N PRO A 325 5.00 3.40 0.20
CA PRO A 325 4.83 3.36 1.66
C PRO A 325 6.02 4.01 2.39
N PRO A 326 5.79 4.66 3.55
CA PRO A 326 6.84 5.38 4.23
C PRO A 326 7.81 4.43 4.93
N TYR A 327 9.09 4.60 4.65
CA TYR A 327 10.18 3.92 5.33
C TYR A 327 11.28 4.93 5.63
N VAL A 328 11.38 5.35 6.88
CA VAL A 328 12.41 6.30 7.36
C VAL A 328 13.22 5.63 8.46
N ASP A 329 14.53 5.55 8.29
CA ASP A 329 15.46 5.08 9.32
C ASP A 329 16.63 6.07 9.45
N ALA A 330 17.23 6.20 10.62
CA ALA A 330 18.29 7.16 10.86
C ALA A 330 19.40 6.57 11.75
N ASP A 331 20.65 7.00 11.47
CA ASP A 331 21.80 6.79 12.33
C ASP A 331 22.73 8.01 12.28
N GLY A 332 23.10 8.55 13.43
CA GLY A 332 23.85 9.80 13.50
C GLY A 332 23.06 11.00 12.95
N THR A 333 23.58 11.62 11.89
CA THR A 333 22.92 12.68 11.12
C THR A 333 22.37 12.20 9.78
N ARG A 334 22.58 10.93 9.45
CA ARG A 334 22.20 10.33 8.19
C ARG A 334 20.85 9.65 8.29
N VAL A 335 19.99 9.91 7.31
CA VAL A 335 18.65 9.32 7.18
C VAL A 335 18.58 8.55 5.89
N ALA A 336 18.02 7.36 5.92
CA ALA A 336 17.70 6.57 4.75
C ALA A 336 16.17 6.47 4.58
N PHE A 337 15.69 6.58 3.36
CA PHE A 337 14.26 6.48 3.03
C PHE A 337 14.05 5.98 1.60
N VAL A 338 12.81 5.56 1.30
CA VAL A 338 12.34 5.35 -0.07
C VAL A 338 11.50 6.54 -0.48
N ALA A 339 11.77 7.11 -1.64
CA ALA A 339 11.02 8.26 -2.16
C ALA A 339 10.93 8.24 -3.67
N SER A 340 9.91 8.92 -4.20
CA SER A 340 9.64 9.09 -5.63
C SER A 340 9.05 10.48 -5.91
N SER A 341 8.74 10.74 -7.18
CA SER A 341 7.90 11.85 -7.59
C SER A 341 6.99 11.40 -8.73
N SER A 342 6.14 12.28 -9.23
CA SER A 342 5.31 11.98 -10.41
C SER A 342 6.11 11.76 -11.71
N THR A 343 7.40 12.06 -11.71
CA THR A 343 8.29 11.95 -12.88
C THR A 343 9.54 11.10 -12.61
N GLU A 344 9.83 10.81 -11.36
CA GLU A 344 10.97 9.99 -10.94
C GLU A 344 10.47 8.73 -10.25
N PRO A 345 10.97 7.53 -10.62
CA PRO A 345 10.54 6.27 -10.03
C PRO A 345 11.05 6.16 -8.57
N PRO A 346 10.53 5.20 -7.78
CA PRO A 346 11.00 4.97 -6.42
C PRO A 346 12.52 4.75 -6.34
N GLN A 347 13.13 5.37 -5.33
CA GLN A 347 14.56 5.36 -5.08
C GLN A 347 14.86 5.08 -3.60
N VAL A 348 15.93 4.34 -3.31
CA VAL A 348 16.55 4.32 -1.97
C VAL A 348 17.50 5.51 -1.91
N VAL A 349 17.25 6.39 -0.98
CA VAL A 349 17.96 7.67 -0.84
C VAL A 349 18.53 7.79 0.55
N THR A 350 19.72 8.38 0.67
CA THR A 350 20.23 8.89 1.95
C THR A 350 20.34 10.41 1.91
N LEU A 351 20.03 11.03 3.03
CA LEU A 351 20.19 12.45 3.27
C LEU A 351 20.96 12.66 4.56
N ASP A 352 22.08 13.37 4.50
CA ASP A 352 22.78 13.82 5.69
C ASP A 352 22.22 15.18 6.16
N PHE A 353 21.62 15.20 7.34
CA PHE A 353 20.94 16.38 7.88
C PHE A 353 21.89 17.49 8.31
N ALA A 354 23.19 17.21 8.51
CA ALA A 354 24.20 18.21 8.83
C ALA A 354 24.74 18.90 7.58
N THR A 355 25.04 18.13 6.54
CA THR A 355 25.67 18.64 5.30
C THR A 355 24.67 18.93 4.20
N ARG A 356 23.46 18.41 4.30
CA ARG A 356 22.40 18.42 3.26
C ARG A 356 22.79 17.63 2.00
N ALA A 357 23.78 16.76 2.09
CA ALA A 357 24.15 15.88 0.99
C ALA A 357 23.05 14.81 0.77
N VAL A 358 22.65 14.64 -0.48
CA VAL A 358 21.69 13.64 -0.92
C VAL A 358 22.41 12.64 -1.82
N ASP A 359 22.33 11.35 -1.50
CA ASP A 359 22.90 10.27 -2.32
C ASP A 359 21.78 9.30 -2.70
N VAL A 360 21.64 9.03 -4.00
CA VAL A 360 20.76 7.98 -4.53
C VAL A 360 21.54 6.67 -4.61
N LEU A 361 21.15 5.70 -3.80
CA LEU A 361 21.81 4.40 -3.72
C LEU A 361 21.25 3.39 -4.73
N ARG A 362 19.98 3.47 -4.99
CA ARG A 362 19.27 2.57 -5.89
C ARG A 362 18.06 3.26 -6.53
N VAL A 363 17.87 3.06 -7.82
CA VAL A 363 16.67 3.45 -8.57
C VAL A 363 15.90 2.19 -8.90
N SER A 364 14.58 2.18 -8.74
CA SER A 364 13.74 1.01 -8.96
C SER A 364 13.73 0.56 -10.42
N GLU A 365 13.72 1.50 -11.36
CA GLU A 365 13.74 1.25 -12.80
C GLU A 365 14.33 2.42 -13.58
N ASP A 366 14.84 2.13 -14.78
CA ASP A 366 15.14 3.16 -15.78
C ASP A 366 13.87 3.43 -16.59
N VAL A 367 13.24 4.57 -16.36
CA VAL A 367 12.00 4.95 -17.05
C VAL A 367 12.22 5.02 -18.57
N GLY A 368 13.38 5.48 -19.04
CA GLY A 368 13.77 5.48 -20.47
C GLY A 368 12.80 6.22 -21.39
N VAL A 369 12.02 7.16 -20.84
CA VAL A 369 11.01 7.98 -21.55
C VAL A 369 11.37 9.45 -21.35
N ASP A 370 11.27 10.24 -22.42
CA ASP A 370 11.45 11.68 -22.33
C ASP A 370 10.39 12.26 -21.35
N PRO A 371 10.77 13.06 -20.36
CA PRO A 371 9.85 13.68 -19.40
C PRO A 371 8.69 14.46 -20.05
N ALA A 372 8.83 14.93 -21.27
CA ALA A 372 7.76 15.61 -22.02
C ALA A 372 6.54 14.69 -22.31
N TYR A 373 6.69 13.37 -22.20
CA TYR A 373 5.59 12.40 -22.30
C TYR A 373 4.95 12.06 -20.97
N LEU A 374 5.50 12.53 -19.85
CA LEU A 374 4.96 12.23 -18.53
C LEU A 374 3.91 13.27 -18.13
N SER A 375 2.71 12.80 -17.86
CA SER A 375 1.64 13.62 -17.29
C SER A 375 1.93 13.86 -15.82
N VAL A 376 2.07 15.11 -15.43
CA VAL A 376 2.22 15.53 -14.03
C VAL A 376 0.84 15.73 -13.42
N PRO A 377 0.51 15.10 -12.29
CA PRO A 377 -0.81 15.21 -11.69
C PRO A 377 -1.07 16.60 -11.09
N GLU A 378 -2.29 17.08 -11.28
CA GLU A 378 -2.87 18.22 -10.57
C GLU A 378 -3.67 17.68 -9.37
N PRO A 379 -3.30 18.01 -8.11
CA PRO A 379 -4.17 17.75 -6.97
C PRO A 379 -5.45 18.56 -7.11
N ILE A 380 -6.60 17.91 -7.02
CA ILE A 380 -7.91 18.55 -7.09
C ILE A 380 -8.75 18.23 -5.85
N ALA A 381 -9.56 19.19 -5.44
CA ALA A 381 -10.60 19.04 -4.45
C ALA A 381 -11.95 19.36 -5.12
N PHE A 382 -12.92 18.50 -4.94
CA PHE A 382 -14.22 18.65 -5.58
C PHE A 382 -15.37 18.41 -4.59
N PRO A 383 -16.55 19.07 -4.83
CA PRO A 383 -17.71 18.92 -3.96
C PRO A 383 -18.33 17.53 -4.10
N THR A 384 -18.79 16.98 -2.99
CA THR A 384 -19.56 15.74 -2.91
C THR A 384 -20.60 15.83 -1.80
N ASP A 385 -21.55 14.88 -1.73
CA ASP A 385 -22.65 14.90 -0.76
C ASP A 385 -22.17 14.94 0.71
N GLY A 386 -20.99 14.36 0.99
CA GLY A 386 -20.36 14.39 2.31
C GLY A 386 -19.42 15.57 2.57
N GLY A 387 -19.38 16.58 1.70
CA GLY A 387 -18.49 17.74 1.78
C GLY A 387 -17.52 17.83 0.62
N THR A 388 -16.22 17.66 0.89
CA THR A 388 -15.15 17.67 -0.13
C THR A 388 -14.52 16.30 -0.25
N ALA A 389 -14.22 15.86 -1.47
CA ALA A 389 -13.35 14.73 -1.76
C ALA A 389 -12.17 15.18 -2.62
N TYR A 390 -11.18 14.32 -2.80
CA TYR A 390 -9.89 14.67 -3.36
C TYR A 390 -9.49 13.70 -4.47
N ALA A 391 -8.65 14.14 -5.40
CA ALA A 391 -8.10 13.28 -6.44
C ALA A 391 -6.84 13.90 -7.04
N TYR A 392 -6.15 13.11 -7.87
CA TYR A 392 -5.10 13.57 -8.75
C TYR A 392 -5.59 13.49 -10.20
N HIS A 393 -5.63 14.64 -10.89
CA HIS A 393 -5.97 14.72 -12.31
C HIS A 393 -4.71 14.72 -13.16
N TYR A 394 -4.62 13.76 -14.06
CA TYR A 394 -3.54 13.61 -15.04
C TYR A 394 -4.07 13.97 -16.44
N PRO A 395 -3.73 15.15 -17.00
CA PRO A 395 -4.13 15.50 -18.34
C PRO A 395 -3.40 14.65 -19.41
N PRO A 396 -3.92 14.57 -20.65
CA PRO A 396 -3.18 13.96 -21.75
C PRO A 396 -1.81 14.62 -21.95
N ALA A 397 -0.75 13.82 -22.12
CA ALA A 397 0.62 14.31 -22.25
C ALA A 397 1.35 13.60 -23.40
N ASN A 398 1.47 14.26 -24.55
CA ASN A 398 2.23 13.78 -25.72
C ASN A 398 2.70 14.96 -26.56
N PRO A 399 4.01 15.24 -26.63
CA PRO A 399 4.52 16.41 -27.39
C PRO A 399 4.34 16.29 -28.91
N GLY A 400 4.05 15.09 -29.42
CA GLY A 400 3.83 14.83 -30.84
C GLY A 400 2.39 15.00 -31.32
N PHE A 401 1.41 15.10 -30.39
CA PHE A 401 -0.01 15.12 -30.72
C PHE A 401 -0.78 16.17 -29.90
N VAL A 402 -1.89 16.62 -30.47
CA VAL A 402 -2.89 17.45 -29.80
C VAL A 402 -4.29 17.05 -30.29
N GLY A 403 -5.27 17.06 -29.38
CA GLY A 403 -6.67 16.77 -29.73
C GLY A 403 -7.28 17.87 -30.61
N PRO A 404 -8.33 17.54 -31.40
CA PRO A 404 -9.10 18.53 -32.14
C PRO A 404 -9.72 19.54 -31.17
N GLY A 405 -9.72 20.82 -31.53
CA GLY A 405 -10.12 21.93 -30.63
C GLY A 405 -11.57 21.85 -30.12
N ALA A 406 -12.45 21.11 -30.80
CA ALA A 406 -13.83 20.88 -30.39
C ALA A 406 -14.03 19.61 -29.54
N GLU A 407 -13.05 18.73 -29.46
CA GLU A 407 -13.10 17.50 -28.67
C GLU A 407 -12.54 17.72 -27.25
N ARG A 408 -12.98 16.83 -26.36
CA ARG A 408 -12.42 16.65 -25.02
C ARG A 408 -11.89 15.22 -24.90
N PRO A 409 -10.88 14.98 -24.06
CA PRO A 409 -10.34 13.64 -23.88
C PRO A 409 -11.35 12.69 -23.24
N PRO A 410 -11.32 11.38 -23.57
CA PRO A 410 -11.94 10.38 -22.72
C PRO A 410 -11.28 10.39 -21.33
N LEU A 411 -12.06 10.12 -20.29
CA LEU A 411 -11.59 10.13 -18.91
C LEU A 411 -11.63 8.72 -18.32
N ILE A 412 -10.53 8.29 -17.75
CA ILE A 412 -10.44 7.09 -16.91
C ILE A 412 -10.48 7.53 -15.45
N VAL A 413 -11.52 7.12 -14.72
CA VAL A 413 -11.64 7.27 -13.27
C VAL A 413 -11.07 6.03 -12.63
N ARG A 414 -10.04 6.20 -11.80
CA ARG A 414 -9.43 5.12 -11.02
C ARG A 414 -9.89 5.19 -9.58
N SER A 415 -10.18 4.02 -9.00
CA SER A 415 -10.43 3.85 -7.57
C SER A 415 -9.40 2.89 -6.98
N HIS A 416 -8.73 3.31 -5.90
CA HIS A 416 -7.75 2.49 -5.21
C HIS A 416 -8.38 1.33 -4.44
N GLY A 417 -7.57 0.32 -4.11
CA GLY A 417 -7.92 -0.79 -3.25
C GLY A 417 -7.80 -0.46 -1.75
N GLY A 418 -7.99 -1.47 -0.95
CA GLY A 418 -7.95 -1.41 0.51
C GLY A 418 -9.26 -1.84 1.15
N PRO A 419 -10.30 -1.02 1.29
CA PRO A 419 -10.50 0.35 0.83
C PRO A 419 -9.88 1.45 1.72
N THR A 420 -9.43 1.15 2.94
CA THR A 420 -8.73 2.12 3.79
C THR A 420 -7.28 2.24 3.34
N GLY A 421 -7.05 3.13 2.43
CA GLY A 421 -5.78 3.44 1.78
C GLY A 421 -5.88 4.78 1.09
N GLU A 422 -4.98 5.05 0.17
CA GLU A 422 -5.03 6.26 -0.65
C GLU A 422 -4.33 6.03 -1.99
N THR A 423 -4.62 6.89 -2.96
CA THR A 423 -3.76 7.07 -4.12
C THR A 423 -2.81 8.23 -3.87
N VAL A 424 -1.61 8.14 -4.43
CA VAL A 424 -0.51 9.10 -4.23
C VAL A 424 0.07 9.53 -5.58
N PRO A 425 0.71 10.72 -5.67
CA PRO A 425 1.21 11.26 -6.93
C PRO A 425 2.61 10.68 -7.27
N GLU A 426 2.74 9.36 -7.26
CA GLU A 426 3.96 8.70 -7.73
C GLU A 426 3.95 8.47 -9.25
N LEU A 427 5.11 8.18 -9.83
CA LEU A 427 5.21 7.79 -11.24
C LEU A 427 4.59 6.40 -11.45
N ASP A 428 3.39 6.36 -12.02
CA ASP A 428 2.72 5.14 -12.45
C ASP A 428 2.72 5.04 -13.99
N LEU A 429 3.54 4.17 -14.55
CA LEU A 429 3.61 3.97 -16.00
C LEU A 429 2.31 3.45 -16.61
N LYS A 430 1.38 2.85 -15.83
CA LYS A 430 0.04 2.49 -16.31
C LYS A 430 -0.80 3.74 -16.60
N ILE A 431 -0.70 4.76 -15.74
CA ILE A 431 -1.32 6.07 -16.00
C ILE A 431 -0.69 6.68 -17.26
N GLN A 432 0.63 6.70 -17.34
CA GLN A 432 1.35 7.28 -18.47
C GLN A 432 1.08 6.55 -19.79
N TYR A 433 0.79 5.26 -19.75
CA TYR A 433 0.36 4.46 -20.90
C TYR A 433 -0.90 5.06 -21.55
N PHE A 434 -1.89 5.45 -20.75
CA PHE A 434 -3.13 6.05 -21.24
C PHE A 434 -2.98 7.54 -21.57
N THR A 435 -2.30 8.33 -20.72
CA THR A 435 -2.18 9.78 -20.93
C THR A 435 -1.41 10.12 -22.20
N THR A 436 -0.39 9.33 -22.56
CA THR A 436 0.35 9.49 -23.83
C THR A 436 -0.47 9.12 -25.06
N ARG A 437 -1.59 8.42 -24.90
CA ARG A 437 -2.55 8.07 -25.97
C ARG A 437 -3.73 9.03 -26.06
N GLY A 438 -3.72 10.11 -25.24
CA GLY A 438 -4.74 11.14 -25.27
C GLY A 438 -5.90 10.93 -24.29
N PHE A 439 -5.78 10.04 -23.32
CA PHE A 439 -6.74 9.96 -22.22
C PHE A 439 -6.39 10.97 -21.12
N ALA A 440 -7.41 11.53 -20.48
CA ALA A 440 -7.25 12.06 -19.14
C ALA A 440 -7.46 10.91 -18.12
N VAL A 441 -6.78 11.01 -16.99
CA VAL A 441 -6.97 10.07 -15.87
C VAL A 441 -7.24 10.88 -14.61
N VAL A 442 -8.21 10.42 -13.79
CA VAL A 442 -8.41 10.93 -12.43
C VAL A 442 -8.31 9.77 -11.46
N ASP A 443 -7.36 9.88 -10.52
CA ASP A 443 -7.13 8.88 -9.48
C ASP A 443 -7.72 9.41 -8.17
N VAL A 444 -8.77 8.75 -7.66
CA VAL A 444 -9.68 9.33 -6.67
C VAL A 444 -9.35 8.88 -5.26
N ASN A 445 -9.16 9.86 -4.37
CA ASN A 445 -9.20 9.67 -2.92
C ASN A 445 -10.64 9.92 -2.44
N TYR A 446 -11.47 8.88 -2.54
CA TYR A 446 -12.87 8.91 -2.11
C TYR A 446 -13.02 8.98 -0.59
N GLY A 447 -14.18 9.35 -0.09
CA GLY A 447 -14.49 9.33 1.35
C GLY A 447 -14.25 7.95 1.94
N GLY A 448 -13.31 7.86 2.88
CA GLY A 448 -12.73 6.61 3.38
C GLY A 448 -11.24 6.49 3.14
N SER A 449 -10.68 7.26 2.19
CA SER A 449 -9.24 7.30 1.97
C SER A 449 -8.51 7.90 3.16
N THR A 450 -7.23 7.53 3.32
CA THR A 450 -6.32 8.12 4.29
C THR A 450 -5.66 9.40 3.74
N GLY A 451 -4.85 10.09 4.55
CA GLY A 451 -4.18 11.34 4.13
C GLY A 451 -4.97 12.61 4.39
N TYR A 452 -6.24 12.52 4.80
CA TYR A 452 -7.16 13.67 4.96
C TYR A 452 -7.86 13.72 6.32
N GLY A 453 -7.27 13.11 7.33
CA GLY A 453 -7.77 13.07 8.70
C GLY A 453 -8.75 11.92 8.97
N ARG A 454 -8.90 11.60 10.28
CA ARG A 454 -9.76 10.52 10.76
C ARG A 454 -11.21 10.68 10.28
N GLY A 455 -11.76 11.91 10.35
CA GLY A 455 -13.14 12.16 9.94
C GLY A 455 -13.40 11.86 8.45
N PHE A 456 -12.40 12.05 7.58
CA PHE A 456 -12.51 11.69 6.17
C PHE A 456 -12.43 10.16 5.98
N ARG A 457 -11.50 9.50 6.69
CA ARG A 457 -11.36 8.03 6.68
C ARG A 457 -12.63 7.33 7.15
N GLU A 458 -13.27 7.82 8.21
CA GLU A 458 -14.48 7.23 8.78
C GLU A 458 -15.75 7.46 7.94
N ARG A 459 -15.70 8.29 6.89
CA ARG A 459 -16.86 8.48 5.97
C ARG A 459 -17.30 7.18 5.29
N LEU A 460 -16.41 6.20 5.17
CA LEU A 460 -16.71 4.91 4.55
C LEU A 460 -17.42 3.93 5.50
N TYR A 461 -17.39 4.17 6.83
CA TYR A 461 -17.97 3.25 7.80
C TYR A 461 -19.47 3.15 7.64
N GLY A 462 -19.94 1.91 7.44
CA GLY A 462 -21.32 1.63 7.06
C GLY A 462 -21.73 2.15 5.66
N GLN A 463 -20.78 2.67 4.83
CA GLN A 463 -21.07 3.35 3.56
C GLN A 463 -20.27 2.80 2.36
N TRP A 464 -19.53 1.71 2.51
CA TRP A 464 -18.77 1.10 1.42
C TRP A 464 -19.70 0.61 0.29
N GLY A 465 -19.38 0.91 -0.94
CA GLY A 465 -20.22 0.73 -2.12
C GLY A 465 -21.22 1.87 -2.35
N ILE A 466 -21.16 2.94 -1.54
CA ILE A 466 -21.98 4.15 -1.70
C ILE A 466 -21.08 5.38 -1.81
N VAL A 467 -20.35 5.74 -0.76
CA VAL A 467 -19.54 6.97 -0.71
C VAL A 467 -18.39 6.91 -1.71
N ASP A 468 -17.69 5.78 -1.78
CA ASP A 468 -16.61 5.52 -2.73
C ASP A 468 -17.10 5.64 -4.19
N VAL A 469 -18.28 5.12 -4.49
CA VAL A 469 -18.92 5.19 -5.83
C VAL A 469 -19.34 6.61 -6.17
N VAL A 470 -20.06 7.28 -5.26
CA VAL A 470 -20.55 8.65 -5.49
C VAL A 470 -19.40 9.62 -5.65
N ASP A 471 -18.30 9.47 -4.88
CA ASP A 471 -17.14 10.35 -4.98
C ASP A 471 -16.40 10.13 -6.31
N CYS A 472 -16.28 8.90 -6.82
CA CYS A 472 -15.73 8.61 -8.15
C CYS A 472 -16.58 9.23 -9.28
N ILE A 473 -17.92 9.17 -9.17
CA ILE A 473 -18.83 9.79 -10.13
C ILE A 473 -18.70 11.33 -10.08
N ASN A 474 -18.61 11.90 -8.88
CA ASN A 474 -18.50 13.36 -8.71
C ASN A 474 -17.13 13.88 -9.19
N ALA A 475 -16.04 13.12 -9.06
CA ALA A 475 -14.76 13.45 -9.65
C ALA A 475 -14.86 13.56 -11.19
N ALA A 476 -15.53 12.58 -11.83
CA ALA A 476 -15.77 12.63 -13.27
C ALA A 476 -16.61 13.84 -13.68
N ARG A 477 -17.72 14.09 -13.00
CA ARG A 477 -18.60 15.24 -13.26
C ARG A 477 -17.88 16.58 -13.10
N TYR A 478 -17.07 16.72 -12.06
CA TYR A 478 -16.27 17.91 -11.82
C TYR A 478 -15.32 18.22 -13.01
N LEU A 479 -14.62 17.20 -13.55
CA LEU A 479 -13.73 17.38 -14.69
C LEU A 479 -14.49 17.64 -16.00
N VAL A 480 -15.66 17.05 -16.18
CA VAL A 480 -16.57 17.36 -17.31
C VAL A 480 -17.02 18.83 -17.25
N GLU A 481 -17.44 19.30 -16.08
CA GLU A 481 -17.85 20.71 -15.89
C GLU A 481 -16.69 21.69 -16.09
N ARG A 482 -15.47 21.31 -15.71
CA ARG A 482 -14.25 22.08 -16.00
C ARG A 482 -13.91 22.12 -17.50
N GLY A 483 -14.44 21.18 -18.28
CA GLY A 483 -14.13 21.02 -19.71
C GLY A 483 -12.86 20.20 -19.98
N ASP A 484 -12.41 19.42 -19.02
CA ASP A 484 -11.22 18.56 -19.10
C ASP A 484 -11.54 17.13 -19.53
N ALA A 485 -12.82 16.76 -19.63
CA ALA A 485 -13.28 15.42 -20.03
C ALA A 485 -14.52 15.48 -20.93
N ASP A 486 -14.68 14.44 -21.77
CA ASP A 486 -15.89 14.21 -22.57
C ASP A 486 -16.95 13.47 -21.75
N PRO A 487 -18.13 14.03 -21.52
CA PRO A 487 -19.19 13.39 -20.73
C PRO A 487 -19.69 12.06 -21.29
N ASN A 488 -19.48 11.78 -22.57
CA ASN A 488 -19.91 10.55 -23.22
C ASN A 488 -18.83 9.47 -23.27
N ARG A 489 -17.61 9.78 -22.79
CA ARG A 489 -16.44 8.88 -22.86
C ARG A 489 -15.79 8.72 -21.49
N LEU A 490 -16.63 8.47 -20.46
CA LEU A 490 -16.20 8.23 -19.09
C LEU A 490 -16.03 6.72 -18.85
N VAL A 491 -14.91 6.33 -18.28
CA VAL A 491 -14.55 4.95 -17.95
C VAL A 491 -14.23 4.87 -16.46
N VAL A 492 -14.60 3.78 -15.79
CA VAL A 492 -14.21 3.52 -14.39
C VAL A 492 -13.38 2.25 -14.30
N THR A 493 -12.31 2.26 -13.48
CA THR A 493 -11.45 1.09 -13.26
C THR A 493 -10.90 1.05 -11.86
N GLY A 494 -10.66 -0.15 -11.35
CA GLY A 494 -10.03 -0.37 -10.06
C GLY A 494 -9.75 -1.84 -9.79
N GLY A 495 -8.90 -2.09 -8.79
CA GLY A 495 -8.55 -3.43 -8.35
C GLY A 495 -9.03 -3.72 -6.93
N SER A 496 -9.33 -5.00 -6.61
CA SER A 496 -9.77 -5.40 -5.28
C SER A 496 -10.98 -4.59 -4.80
N ALA A 497 -10.89 -3.85 -3.69
CA ALA A 497 -11.93 -2.93 -3.26
C ALA A 497 -12.26 -1.85 -4.31
N GLY A 498 -11.28 -1.37 -5.10
CA GLY A 498 -11.54 -0.49 -6.23
C GLY A 498 -12.30 -1.18 -7.38
N GLY A 499 -12.09 -2.48 -7.56
CA GLY A 499 -12.89 -3.32 -8.45
C GLY A 499 -14.34 -3.44 -8.00
N TRP A 500 -14.57 -3.55 -6.69
CA TRP A 500 -15.90 -3.45 -6.08
C TRP A 500 -16.56 -2.10 -6.41
N THR A 501 -15.86 -0.98 -6.14
CA THR A 501 -16.36 0.36 -6.46
C THR A 501 -16.72 0.48 -7.94
N THR A 502 -15.89 -0.08 -8.84
CA THR A 502 -16.15 -0.17 -10.29
C THR A 502 -17.44 -0.94 -10.57
N LEU A 503 -17.59 -2.15 -10.03
CA LEU A 503 -18.78 -2.97 -10.25
C LEU A 503 -20.04 -2.34 -9.68
N CYS A 504 -19.97 -1.73 -8.49
CA CYS A 504 -21.07 -0.97 -7.91
C CYS A 504 -21.47 0.21 -8.80
N ALA A 505 -20.49 0.99 -9.30
CA ALA A 505 -20.74 2.13 -10.17
C ALA A 505 -21.47 1.72 -11.46
N LEU A 506 -21.09 0.61 -12.08
CA LEU A 506 -21.69 0.10 -13.33
C LEU A 506 -23.02 -0.62 -13.11
N THR A 507 -23.27 -1.12 -11.89
CA THR A 507 -24.53 -1.82 -11.56
C THR A 507 -25.61 -0.85 -11.11
N PHE A 508 -25.29 0.10 -10.24
CA PHE A 508 -26.28 0.94 -9.56
C PHE A 508 -26.42 2.36 -10.12
N HIS A 509 -25.51 2.74 -11.08
CA HIS A 509 -25.49 4.06 -11.69
C HIS A 509 -25.28 3.98 -13.20
N ASP A 510 -25.52 5.09 -13.90
CA ASP A 510 -25.43 5.24 -15.35
C ASP A 510 -24.42 6.30 -15.81
N ALA A 511 -23.44 6.61 -14.94
CA ALA A 511 -22.46 7.67 -15.19
C ALA A 511 -21.35 7.32 -16.18
N PHE A 512 -21.06 6.03 -16.38
CA PHE A 512 -19.93 5.56 -17.16
C PHE A 512 -20.35 4.83 -18.42
N ALA A 513 -19.57 4.99 -19.49
CA ALA A 513 -19.77 4.29 -20.76
C ALA A 513 -19.33 2.81 -20.68
N CYS A 514 -18.33 2.50 -19.87
CA CYS A 514 -17.83 1.15 -19.59
C CYS A 514 -16.88 1.16 -18.39
N GLY A 515 -16.41 -0.02 -18.00
CA GLY A 515 -15.37 -0.12 -16.96
C GLY A 515 -14.56 -1.40 -17.01
N THR A 516 -13.48 -1.42 -16.20
CA THR A 516 -12.61 -2.58 -16.02
C THR A 516 -12.48 -2.91 -14.54
N SER A 517 -12.82 -4.11 -14.14
CA SER A 517 -12.62 -4.61 -12.78
C SER A 517 -11.46 -5.59 -12.75
N TYR A 518 -10.43 -5.29 -11.98
CA TYR A 518 -9.32 -6.17 -11.67
C TYR A 518 -9.61 -6.91 -10.38
N TYR A 519 -9.78 -8.22 -10.43
CA TYR A 519 -10.02 -9.09 -9.26
C TYR A 519 -10.93 -8.44 -8.21
N GLY A 520 -12.03 -7.82 -8.68
CA GLY A 520 -12.94 -7.06 -7.82
C GLY A 520 -13.93 -7.95 -7.07
N VAL A 521 -14.27 -7.51 -5.86
CA VAL A 521 -15.35 -8.10 -5.08
C VAL A 521 -16.68 -7.87 -5.80
N ALA A 522 -17.51 -8.88 -5.93
CA ALA A 522 -18.84 -8.79 -6.57
C ALA A 522 -19.99 -9.20 -5.64
N ASP A 523 -19.74 -10.12 -4.70
CA ASP A 523 -20.66 -10.56 -3.67
C ASP A 523 -19.98 -10.53 -2.31
N LEU A 524 -20.57 -9.87 -1.31
CA LEU A 524 -20.00 -9.73 0.02
C LEU A 524 -20.19 -10.97 0.91
N GLU A 525 -21.27 -11.74 0.70
CA GLU A 525 -21.62 -12.86 1.60
C GLU A 525 -20.48 -13.88 1.80
N PRO A 526 -19.71 -14.28 0.76
CA PRO A 526 -18.59 -15.20 0.93
C PRO A 526 -17.51 -14.69 1.89
N PHE A 527 -17.30 -13.39 1.99
CA PHE A 527 -16.31 -12.80 2.89
C PHE A 527 -16.64 -12.97 4.38
N ALA A 528 -17.91 -13.25 4.71
CA ALA A 528 -18.29 -13.59 6.08
C ALA A 528 -17.65 -14.89 6.61
N THR A 529 -17.17 -15.76 5.70
CA THR A 529 -16.64 -17.08 6.04
C THR A 529 -15.29 -17.43 5.41
N PHE A 530 -14.94 -16.77 4.30
CA PHE A 530 -13.76 -17.08 3.49
C PHE A 530 -12.84 -15.87 3.33
N THR A 531 -12.29 -15.39 4.46
CA THR A 531 -11.23 -14.38 4.44
C THR A 531 -10.22 -14.69 5.53
N HIS A 532 -9.00 -14.16 5.40
CA HIS A 532 -7.96 -14.34 6.39
C HIS A 532 -8.25 -13.54 7.66
N LYS A 533 -7.58 -13.93 8.78
CA LYS A 533 -7.86 -13.37 10.12
C LYS A 533 -7.84 -11.84 10.14
N PHE A 534 -6.86 -11.21 9.53
CA PHE A 534 -6.68 -9.76 9.62
C PHE A 534 -7.91 -8.98 9.12
N GLU A 535 -8.56 -9.41 8.04
CA GLU A 535 -9.76 -8.78 7.49
C GLU A 535 -11.09 -9.43 7.91
N PHE A 536 -11.05 -10.48 8.74
CA PHE A 536 -12.22 -11.30 9.03
C PHE A 536 -13.45 -10.51 9.53
N ARG A 537 -13.22 -9.38 10.22
CA ARG A 537 -14.30 -8.51 10.73
C ARG A 537 -14.28 -7.12 10.11
N TYR A 538 -13.44 -6.89 9.10
CA TYR A 538 -13.30 -5.58 8.48
C TYR A 538 -14.57 -5.13 7.74
N THR A 539 -15.19 -6.04 7.00
CA THR A 539 -16.46 -5.74 6.30
C THR A 539 -17.60 -5.39 7.27
N ASP A 540 -17.56 -5.87 8.52
CA ASP A 540 -18.54 -5.49 9.54
C ASP A 540 -18.51 -3.99 9.83
N VAL A 541 -17.35 -3.36 9.80
CA VAL A 541 -17.17 -1.92 9.99
C VAL A 541 -17.60 -1.16 8.74
N LEU A 542 -17.27 -1.68 7.56
CA LEU A 542 -17.52 -1.03 6.28
C LEU A 542 -18.98 -1.07 5.82
N VAL A 543 -19.70 -2.13 6.20
CA VAL A 543 -21.09 -2.37 5.74
C VAL A 543 -22.04 -2.55 6.92
N GLY A 544 -21.66 -3.37 7.90
CA GLY A 544 -22.45 -3.71 9.07
C GLY A 544 -22.22 -5.14 9.51
N PRO A 545 -22.46 -5.48 10.79
CA PRO A 545 -22.09 -6.77 11.36
C PRO A 545 -22.87 -7.94 10.76
N TRP A 546 -22.16 -8.98 10.33
CA TRP A 546 -22.75 -10.24 9.88
C TRP A 546 -23.06 -11.16 11.08
N PRO A 547 -24.23 -11.88 11.12
CA PRO A 547 -25.28 -11.95 10.07
C PRO A 547 -26.38 -10.87 10.21
N GLN A 548 -26.32 -9.98 11.22
CA GLN A 548 -27.39 -9.01 11.53
C GLN A 548 -27.65 -8.06 10.35
N ALA A 549 -26.63 -7.70 9.57
CA ALA A 549 -26.71 -6.83 8.41
C ALA A 549 -26.79 -7.58 7.06
N ALA A 550 -27.16 -8.89 7.04
CA ALA A 550 -27.16 -9.72 5.84
C ALA A 550 -28.01 -9.12 4.69
N GLU A 551 -29.15 -8.48 4.98
CA GLU A 551 -29.97 -7.81 3.97
C GLU A 551 -29.21 -6.64 3.33
N LEU A 552 -28.44 -5.89 4.11
CA LEU A 552 -27.63 -4.78 3.62
C LEU A 552 -26.45 -5.27 2.76
N TRP A 553 -25.79 -6.36 3.16
CA TRP A 553 -24.75 -7.01 2.37
C TRP A 553 -25.28 -7.43 0.99
N ASN A 554 -26.44 -8.08 0.98
CA ASN A 554 -27.11 -8.48 -0.26
C ASN A 554 -27.51 -7.27 -1.12
N ALA A 555 -28.08 -6.22 -0.50
CA ALA A 555 -28.53 -5.03 -1.21
C ALA A 555 -27.37 -4.25 -1.87
N ARG A 556 -26.15 -4.38 -1.37
CA ARG A 556 -24.95 -3.72 -1.92
C ARG A 556 -24.17 -4.57 -2.89
N SER A 557 -24.35 -5.89 -2.91
CA SER A 557 -23.58 -6.81 -3.74
C SER A 557 -23.97 -6.71 -5.22
N PRO A 558 -23.10 -6.24 -6.15
CA PRO A 558 -23.43 -6.13 -7.58
C PRO A 558 -23.92 -7.43 -8.19
N ALA A 559 -23.34 -8.56 -7.79
CA ALA A 559 -23.73 -9.88 -8.27
C ALA A 559 -25.19 -10.26 -7.97
N ARG A 560 -25.78 -9.69 -6.90
CA ARG A 560 -27.19 -9.93 -6.52
C ARG A 560 -28.17 -9.03 -7.29
N HIS A 561 -27.66 -8.02 -7.99
CA HIS A 561 -28.42 -7.02 -8.73
C HIS A 561 -28.02 -6.95 -10.19
N ALA A 562 -27.63 -8.10 -10.75
CA ALA A 562 -27.24 -8.20 -12.15
C ALA A 562 -28.30 -7.72 -13.14
N ASP A 563 -29.57 -7.71 -12.73
CA ASP A 563 -30.71 -7.15 -13.49
C ASP A 563 -30.61 -5.62 -13.68
N LEU A 564 -29.80 -4.92 -12.88
CA LEU A 564 -29.55 -3.48 -13.02
C LEU A 564 -28.36 -3.16 -13.94
N LEU A 565 -27.49 -4.14 -14.24
CA LEU A 565 -26.36 -3.95 -15.14
C LEU A 565 -26.81 -3.45 -16.51
N SER A 566 -26.15 -2.40 -17.02
CA SER A 566 -26.46 -1.81 -18.33
C SER A 566 -25.22 -1.44 -19.15
N CYS A 567 -24.04 -1.47 -18.55
CA CYS A 567 -22.76 -1.04 -19.13
C CYS A 567 -21.86 -2.19 -19.54
N PRO A 568 -21.09 -2.06 -20.64
CA PRO A 568 -19.99 -2.96 -20.98
C PRO A 568 -18.92 -3.06 -19.90
N ILE A 569 -18.43 -4.29 -19.62
CA ILE A 569 -17.43 -4.54 -18.56
C ILE A 569 -16.31 -5.44 -19.08
N LEU A 570 -15.06 -5.07 -18.75
CA LEU A 570 -13.90 -5.96 -18.85
C LEU A 570 -13.57 -6.49 -17.45
N LEU A 571 -13.53 -7.82 -17.31
CA LEU A 571 -13.20 -8.49 -16.05
C LEU A 571 -11.83 -9.18 -16.19
N LEU A 572 -10.93 -8.92 -15.24
CA LEU A 572 -9.56 -9.44 -15.20
C LEU A 572 -9.35 -10.17 -13.88
N GLN A 573 -9.00 -11.47 -13.92
CA GLN A 573 -8.96 -12.31 -12.72
C GLN A 573 -7.76 -13.25 -12.68
N GLY A 574 -7.11 -13.38 -11.52
CA GLY A 574 -6.12 -14.42 -11.23
C GLY A 574 -6.80 -15.72 -10.81
N LEU A 575 -6.37 -16.85 -11.37
CA LEU A 575 -7.01 -18.15 -11.06
C LEU A 575 -6.59 -18.73 -9.70
N GLU A 576 -5.45 -18.30 -9.14
CA GLU A 576 -4.97 -18.67 -7.80
C GLU A 576 -5.20 -17.56 -6.77
N ASP A 577 -6.16 -16.66 -7.00
CA ASP A 577 -6.55 -15.61 -6.07
C ASP A 577 -7.33 -16.20 -4.89
N GLU A 578 -6.72 -16.19 -3.69
CA GLU A 578 -7.32 -16.66 -2.43
C GLU A 578 -7.96 -15.51 -1.63
N VAL A 579 -7.69 -14.25 -1.99
CA VAL A 579 -8.28 -13.06 -1.34
C VAL A 579 -9.65 -12.75 -1.95
N VAL A 580 -9.71 -12.63 -3.29
CA VAL A 580 -10.96 -12.49 -4.05
C VAL A 580 -11.04 -13.64 -5.05
N PRO A 581 -11.72 -14.76 -4.72
CA PRO A 581 -11.73 -15.96 -5.54
C PRO A 581 -12.32 -15.73 -6.94
N PRO A 582 -11.89 -16.51 -7.97
CA PRO A 582 -12.39 -16.41 -9.35
C PRO A 582 -13.90 -16.49 -9.49
N SER A 583 -14.57 -17.19 -8.57
CA SER A 583 -16.04 -17.28 -8.52
C SER A 583 -16.74 -15.92 -8.46
N GLN A 584 -16.08 -14.88 -7.91
CA GLN A 584 -16.59 -13.52 -7.87
C GLN A 584 -16.75 -12.93 -9.28
N ALA A 585 -15.71 -13.04 -10.12
CA ALA A 585 -15.77 -12.62 -11.52
C ALA A 585 -16.73 -13.49 -12.34
N GLU A 586 -16.75 -14.82 -12.13
CA GLU A 586 -17.60 -15.75 -12.87
C GLU A 586 -19.10 -15.53 -12.64
N ILE A 587 -19.52 -15.09 -11.44
CA ILE A 587 -20.91 -14.71 -11.17
C ILE A 587 -21.29 -13.51 -12.06
N MET A 588 -20.42 -12.51 -12.15
CA MET A 588 -20.65 -11.34 -13.00
C MET A 588 -20.70 -11.71 -14.49
N VAL A 589 -19.78 -12.58 -14.95
CA VAL A 589 -19.77 -13.06 -16.35
C VAL A 589 -21.11 -13.68 -16.72
N ARG A 590 -21.61 -14.62 -15.90
CA ARG A 590 -22.91 -15.26 -16.12
C ARG A 590 -24.04 -14.26 -16.21
N ALA A 591 -24.06 -13.29 -15.32
CA ALA A 591 -25.07 -12.24 -15.30
C ALA A 591 -25.04 -11.36 -16.58
N LEU A 592 -23.85 -11.05 -17.09
CA LEU A 592 -23.65 -10.28 -18.32
C LEU A 592 -24.06 -11.08 -19.56
N GLU A 593 -23.76 -12.40 -19.59
CA GLU A 593 -24.19 -13.32 -20.63
C GLU A 593 -25.71 -13.40 -20.70
N ASP A 594 -26.38 -13.66 -19.58
CA ASP A 594 -27.85 -13.79 -19.48
C ASP A 594 -28.57 -12.51 -19.95
N LYS A 595 -27.98 -11.33 -19.76
CA LYS A 595 -28.54 -10.05 -20.19
C LYS A 595 -28.12 -9.63 -21.59
N GLY A 596 -27.18 -10.32 -22.22
CA GLY A 596 -26.64 -9.91 -23.51
C GLY A 596 -25.87 -8.61 -23.49
N ILE A 597 -25.22 -8.25 -22.35
CA ILE A 597 -24.40 -7.06 -22.22
C ILE A 597 -23.01 -7.34 -22.77
N PRO A 598 -22.41 -6.41 -23.55
CA PRO A 598 -21.04 -6.57 -24.03
C PRO A 598 -20.06 -6.72 -22.87
N HIS A 599 -19.26 -7.78 -22.91
CA HIS A 599 -18.23 -8.02 -21.89
C HIS A 599 -17.06 -8.82 -22.42
N ALA A 600 -15.92 -8.70 -21.74
CA ALA A 600 -14.79 -9.59 -21.92
C ALA A 600 -14.31 -10.09 -20.56
N TYR A 601 -13.87 -11.34 -20.50
CA TYR A 601 -13.31 -11.96 -19.31
C TYR A 601 -11.96 -12.59 -19.63
N LEU A 602 -10.92 -12.15 -18.94
CA LEU A 602 -9.58 -12.73 -19.02
C LEU A 602 -9.18 -13.31 -17.67
N ALA A 603 -8.96 -14.60 -17.64
CA ALA A 603 -8.51 -15.34 -16.46
C ALA A 603 -7.06 -15.80 -16.66
N PHE A 604 -6.21 -15.58 -15.66
CA PHE A 604 -4.76 -15.76 -15.74
C PHE A 604 -4.29 -16.86 -14.79
N GLY A 605 -3.80 -17.97 -15.35
CA GLY A 605 -3.20 -19.05 -14.58
C GLY A 605 -1.86 -18.64 -13.95
N GLY A 606 -1.64 -19.04 -12.68
CA GLY A 606 -0.46 -18.69 -11.90
C GLY A 606 -0.43 -17.24 -11.43
N GLU A 607 -1.53 -16.50 -11.50
CA GLU A 607 -1.71 -15.19 -10.88
C GLU A 607 -2.61 -15.28 -9.65
N GLN A 608 -2.25 -14.52 -8.64
CA GLN A 608 -2.93 -14.40 -7.35
C GLN A 608 -3.67 -13.05 -7.26
N HIS A 609 -3.92 -12.58 -6.03
CA HIS A 609 -4.43 -11.24 -5.81
C HIS A 609 -3.34 -10.20 -6.15
N GLY A 610 -3.55 -9.45 -7.24
CA GLY A 610 -2.53 -8.58 -7.85
C GLY A 610 -1.64 -9.32 -8.86
N PHE A 611 -1.61 -8.82 -10.10
CA PHE A 611 -0.85 -9.44 -11.20
C PHE A 611 0.63 -9.11 -11.11
N ARG A 612 1.48 -10.13 -11.29
CA ARG A 612 2.94 -10.05 -11.11
C ARG A 612 3.73 -10.44 -12.34
N LYS A 613 3.13 -11.26 -13.23
CA LYS A 613 3.79 -11.70 -14.45
C LYS A 613 3.74 -10.62 -15.51
N ALA A 614 4.87 -10.36 -16.16
CA ALA A 614 4.96 -9.33 -17.19
C ALA A 614 3.96 -9.57 -18.34
N GLU A 615 3.82 -10.81 -18.79
CA GLU A 615 2.86 -11.18 -19.83
C GLU A 615 1.40 -10.88 -19.46
N THR A 616 1.05 -11.05 -18.18
CA THR A 616 -0.29 -10.73 -17.67
C THR A 616 -0.52 -9.21 -17.68
N VAL A 617 0.43 -8.43 -17.17
CA VAL A 617 0.35 -6.96 -17.18
C VAL A 617 0.24 -6.42 -18.60
N VAL A 618 1.05 -6.94 -19.54
CA VAL A 618 0.98 -6.57 -20.96
C VAL A 618 -0.42 -6.87 -21.52
N ARG A 619 -0.92 -8.07 -21.27
CA ARG A 619 -2.22 -8.50 -21.80
C ARG A 619 -3.36 -7.67 -21.24
N CYS A 620 -3.32 -7.31 -19.96
CA CYS A 620 -4.33 -6.44 -19.33
C CYS A 620 -4.39 -5.07 -20.00
N LEU A 621 -3.25 -4.37 -20.12
CA LEU A 621 -3.20 -3.04 -20.74
C LEU A 621 -3.65 -3.04 -22.21
N GLN A 622 -3.23 -4.05 -22.96
CA GLN A 622 -3.65 -4.21 -24.35
C GLN A 622 -5.16 -4.51 -24.45
N ALA A 623 -5.70 -5.32 -23.53
CA ALA A 623 -7.12 -5.63 -23.48
C ALA A 623 -7.95 -4.39 -23.11
N GLU A 624 -7.53 -3.60 -22.13
CA GLU A 624 -8.19 -2.34 -21.77
C GLU A 624 -8.23 -1.38 -22.95
N LEU A 625 -7.09 -1.13 -23.59
CA LEU A 625 -7.03 -0.22 -24.73
C LEU A 625 -7.89 -0.69 -25.91
N THR A 626 -7.90 -2.00 -26.19
CA THR A 626 -8.78 -2.61 -27.22
C THR A 626 -10.26 -2.45 -26.84
N PHE A 627 -10.60 -2.77 -25.59
CA PHE A 627 -11.96 -2.69 -25.09
C PHE A 627 -12.50 -1.27 -25.13
N TYR A 628 -11.72 -0.31 -24.61
CA TYR A 628 -12.10 1.11 -24.64
C TYR A 628 -12.24 1.65 -26.07
N GLY A 629 -11.33 1.26 -26.98
CA GLY A 629 -11.42 1.64 -28.40
C GLY A 629 -12.73 1.16 -29.04
N ARG A 630 -13.12 -0.11 -28.78
CA ARG A 630 -14.35 -0.71 -29.34
C ARG A 630 -15.62 -0.09 -28.74
N ILE A 631 -15.63 0.24 -27.46
CA ILE A 631 -16.82 0.81 -26.79
C ILE A 631 -16.95 2.31 -27.04
N LEU A 632 -15.83 3.06 -27.00
CA LEU A 632 -15.84 4.51 -27.16
C LEU A 632 -15.71 4.98 -28.62
N GLY A 633 -15.54 4.05 -29.57
CA GLY A 633 -15.59 4.34 -31.01
C GLY A 633 -14.32 4.96 -31.59
N PHE A 634 -13.13 4.55 -31.14
CA PHE A 634 -11.85 4.94 -31.75
C PHE A 634 -10.97 3.71 -32.04
N GLU A 635 -10.01 3.85 -32.96
CA GLU A 635 -9.05 2.81 -33.29
C GLU A 635 -7.68 3.21 -32.73
N PRO A 636 -7.12 2.44 -31.77
CA PRO A 636 -5.78 2.69 -31.26
C PRO A 636 -4.70 2.63 -32.35
N ALA A 637 -3.65 3.44 -32.20
CA ALA A 637 -2.51 3.40 -33.13
C ALA A 637 -1.61 2.17 -32.94
N ASP A 638 -1.78 1.46 -31.83
CA ASP A 638 -1.01 0.27 -31.45
C ASP A 638 -1.50 -0.96 -32.21
N ALA A 639 -0.58 -1.86 -32.56
CA ALA A 639 -0.93 -3.19 -33.06
C ALA A 639 -1.30 -4.09 -31.88
N LEU A 640 -2.59 -4.18 -31.58
CA LEU A 640 -3.10 -4.90 -30.41
C LEU A 640 -3.54 -6.32 -30.79
N PRO A 641 -3.33 -7.32 -29.89
CA PRO A 641 -3.87 -8.66 -30.08
C PRO A 641 -5.40 -8.62 -30.02
N PRO A 642 -6.11 -9.53 -30.73
CA PRO A 642 -7.56 -9.58 -30.70
C PRO A 642 -8.08 -9.80 -29.29
N LEU A 643 -9.19 -9.14 -28.98
CA LEU A 643 -9.98 -9.33 -27.77
C LEU A 643 -11.39 -9.76 -28.19
N GLU A 644 -11.79 -10.93 -27.73
CA GLU A 644 -13.18 -11.37 -27.87
C GLU A 644 -14.03 -10.60 -26.86
N ILE A 645 -15.03 -9.88 -27.36
CA ILE A 645 -16.02 -9.16 -26.55
C ILE A 645 -17.37 -9.81 -26.84
N ALA A 646 -17.83 -10.62 -25.91
CA ALA A 646 -19.13 -11.26 -26.03
C ALA A 646 -20.24 -10.22 -26.13
N ASN A 647 -21.30 -10.52 -26.86
CA ASN A 647 -22.48 -9.68 -27.04
C ASN A 647 -22.25 -8.30 -27.69
N LEU A 648 -21.03 -8.01 -28.19
CA LEU A 648 -20.77 -6.77 -28.90
C LEU A 648 -21.23 -6.95 -30.36
N PRO A 649 -22.13 -6.07 -30.89
CA PRO A 649 -22.48 -6.08 -32.30
C PRO A 649 -21.25 -5.95 -33.21
N ALA A 650 -21.25 -6.68 -34.33
CA ALA A 650 -20.12 -6.68 -35.28
C ALA A 650 -19.90 -5.31 -35.93
#